data_6f38df06c3519d03b78aac868e23a9a7
#
_entry.id   6f38df06c3519d03b78aac868e23a9a7
#
_cell.length_a   1.000
_cell.length_b   1.000
_cell.length_c   1.000
_cell.angle_alpha   90.00
_cell.angle_beta   90.00
_cell.angle_gamma   90.00
#
_symmetry.space_group_name_H-M   'P 1'
#
loop_
_entity.id
_entity.type
_entity.pdbx_description
1 polymer ?
#
loop_
_entity_poly.entity_id
_entity_poly.type
_entity_poly.pdbx_seq_one_letter_code
_entity_poly.pdbx_strand_id
1 'polypeptide(L)'
;MSNQKKSQEEMLATMRSRLSNAMGAYSSSRENELEDLKFFAGDPDNQYQWPEDVLSTRGSVQGQTLSARPCLTINKLPQHVRQVTNEQRQNRPAGKVIPVDAEGDDQVAEIFDGIVKHIEYMSDADVAYDTACDNQVVYGEGYVRLLTEYCDSNSFDQDLRIGRVRNSFSVYMDPMIQDPCGADANWCFITSDITKEEYERSWPDATPVSTIMAQGTGDASLTSWITEDTVRIAEYFYYTHEKKKLNLYPGDVSAFEGSPEDEEMKLMGLPASRVRMADVKKVMWVKTNGYEVLEESEWVGKWIPVVRVVGNEFEVDGNIFVSGLVRNAKDAQRMYNYWVSQEAEMLALAPKAPFIGYGGQFEGFEHQWKTANINNWPYLEVNADVTDGAGQSLPLPQRAAPPLAQTGLIQAKMGASEDIKSATGQYDASLGMMSNERSGKAILAREKQGDTGTYHYIDNLSRAVRHITRQLVDAIPKIYDTERVARIIGADGEVKMAKINPMQPEPVKEIVDERGIVLERIYNPSVGKYDVVVTTGPNYMTKRQEALDAMSLLLQSNPQLWQVAGDLFIKNMDWPGAQQMAKRFAKSIDPKLLQEDEKSPELQQAELQMQAMGQELDKLHQMLQSVGKSIEVQDQKRKDYEAEIKAYAAETQRISAVQAGMSPEQIQDIVLGTVHGMMQSGDIRPEQAPQQGLPMEQQAPPMEQQGLPMEQLALPMEQQAPPMEQQIPPIG
;
A
#
# COMPACT_ATOMS: atom_id res chain seq x y z
N MET A 1 -27.08 -14.46 33.61
CA MET A 1 -27.97 -13.60 32.80
C MET A 1 -27.98 -12.12 33.23
N SER A 2 -28.10 -11.75 34.53
CA SER A 2 -28.11 -10.31 34.93
C SER A 2 -26.78 -9.59 34.74
N ASN A 3 -25.65 -10.25 35.02
CA ASN A 3 -24.30 -9.65 34.86
C ASN A 3 -23.90 -9.46 33.38
N GLN A 4 -24.27 -10.37 32.49
CA GLN A 4 -24.00 -10.23 31.05
C GLN A 4 -24.78 -9.08 30.42
N LYS A 5 -26.08 -8.94 30.75
CA LYS A 5 -26.89 -7.80 30.28
C LYS A 5 -26.33 -6.45 30.75
N LYS A 6 -25.90 -6.38 32.02
CA LYS A 6 -25.28 -5.16 32.55
C LYS A 6 -23.97 -4.80 31.85
N SER A 7 -23.15 -5.80 31.53
CA SER A 7 -21.91 -5.62 30.76
C SER A 7 -22.17 -5.12 29.33
N GLN A 8 -23.23 -5.65 28.66
CA GLN A 8 -23.62 -5.20 27.33
C GLN A 8 -24.17 -3.77 27.32
N GLU A 9 -24.98 -3.40 28.33
CA GLU A 9 -25.49 -2.03 28.45
C GLU A 9 -24.35 -1.01 28.68
N GLU A 10 -23.36 -1.35 29.51
CA GLU A 10 -22.16 -0.52 29.76
C GLU A 10 -21.32 -0.37 28.46
N MET A 11 -21.17 -1.45 27.70
CA MET A 11 -20.45 -1.46 26.42
C MET A 11 -21.17 -0.57 25.39
N LEU A 12 -22.49 -0.73 25.24
CA LEU A 12 -23.29 0.11 24.32
C LEU A 12 -23.28 1.58 24.70
N ALA A 13 -23.30 1.91 26.02
CA ALA A 13 -23.16 3.28 26.50
C ALA A 13 -21.79 3.87 26.12
N THR A 14 -20.71 3.09 26.33
CA THR A 14 -19.35 3.48 25.97
C THR A 14 -19.22 3.69 24.46
N MET A 15 -19.77 2.77 23.65
CA MET A 15 -19.79 2.84 22.22
C MET A 15 -20.49 4.11 21.71
N ARG A 16 -21.71 4.40 22.19
CA ARG A 16 -22.46 5.61 21.83
C ARG A 16 -21.68 6.88 22.19
N SER A 17 -21.08 6.93 23.37
CA SER A 17 -20.23 8.05 23.80
C SER A 17 -19.03 8.23 22.87
N ARG A 18 -18.31 7.15 22.51
CA ARG A 18 -17.18 7.20 21.59
C ARG A 18 -17.59 7.68 20.19
N LEU A 19 -18.68 7.15 19.66
CA LEU A 19 -19.20 7.57 18.35
C LEU A 19 -19.60 9.06 18.36
N SER A 20 -20.32 9.51 19.38
CA SER A 20 -20.73 10.93 19.53
C SER A 20 -19.50 11.84 19.64
N ASN A 21 -18.49 11.45 20.41
CA ASN A 21 -17.25 12.22 20.53
C ASN A 21 -16.49 12.27 19.20
N ALA A 22 -16.41 11.15 18.47
CA ALA A 22 -15.78 11.13 17.14
C ALA A 22 -16.54 12.01 16.15
N MET A 23 -17.87 11.90 16.10
CA MET A 23 -18.69 12.76 15.24
C MET A 23 -18.47 14.25 15.53
N GLY A 24 -18.32 14.62 16.80
CA GLY A 24 -17.99 15.98 17.20
C GLY A 24 -16.58 16.41 16.78
N ALA A 25 -15.58 15.55 17.02
CA ALA A 25 -14.19 15.85 16.67
C ALA A 25 -13.98 15.98 15.15
N TYR A 26 -14.63 15.13 14.36
CA TYR A 26 -14.48 15.15 12.92
C TYR A 26 -15.44 16.13 12.20
N SER A 27 -16.42 16.75 12.87
CA SER A 27 -17.48 17.52 12.20
C SER A 27 -16.94 18.61 11.29
N SER A 28 -16.02 19.44 11.78
CA SER A 28 -15.42 20.55 11.02
C SER A 28 -14.56 20.06 9.83
N SER A 29 -13.77 19.00 10.02
CA SER A 29 -12.96 18.43 8.93
C SER A 29 -13.87 17.86 7.84
N ARG A 30 -14.89 17.10 8.23
CA ARG A 30 -15.82 16.44 7.31
C ARG A 30 -16.71 17.39 6.53
N GLU A 31 -17.13 18.51 7.13
CA GLU A 31 -17.84 19.57 6.40
C GLU A 31 -16.96 20.10 5.27
N ASN A 32 -15.70 20.37 5.58
CA ASN A 32 -14.74 20.83 4.59
C ASN A 32 -14.44 19.78 3.51
N GLU A 33 -14.27 18.51 3.89
CA GLU A 33 -14.05 17.39 2.97
C GLU A 33 -15.25 17.17 2.04
N LEU A 34 -16.47 17.26 2.58
CA LEU A 34 -17.69 17.16 1.81
C LEU A 34 -17.83 18.33 0.82
N GLU A 35 -17.45 19.54 1.24
CA GLU A 35 -17.40 20.69 0.33
C GLU A 35 -16.38 20.44 -0.79
N ASP A 36 -15.19 19.91 -0.48
CA ASP A 36 -14.17 19.57 -1.47
C ASP A 36 -14.70 18.54 -2.49
N LEU A 37 -15.37 17.48 -1.99
CA LEU A 37 -15.96 16.45 -2.84
C LEU A 37 -17.06 17.01 -3.74
N LYS A 38 -17.98 17.81 -3.19
CA LYS A 38 -19.03 18.51 -3.97
C LYS A 38 -18.42 19.41 -5.03
N PHE A 39 -17.40 20.17 -4.66
CA PHE A 39 -16.69 21.07 -5.55
C PHE A 39 -16.00 20.33 -6.70
N PHE A 40 -15.35 19.18 -6.40
CA PHE A 40 -14.74 18.32 -7.40
C PHE A 40 -15.78 17.66 -8.32
N ALA A 41 -16.87 17.16 -7.76
CA ALA A 41 -17.92 16.50 -8.53
C ALA A 41 -18.51 17.42 -9.59
N GLY A 42 -18.67 18.69 -9.26
CA GLY A 42 -19.37 19.65 -10.11
C GLY A 42 -20.82 19.20 -10.35
N ASP A 43 -21.77 20.08 -10.17
CA ASP A 43 -23.15 19.78 -10.48
C ASP A 43 -23.43 20.10 -11.95
N PRO A 44 -24.23 19.30 -12.70
CA PRO A 44 -24.75 19.68 -14.02
C PRO A 44 -25.39 21.02 -14.05
N ASP A 45 -26.05 21.45 -12.96
CA ASP A 45 -26.66 22.74 -12.79
C ASP A 45 -25.70 23.83 -12.28
N ASN A 46 -24.38 23.52 -12.21
CA ASN A 46 -23.30 24.44 -11.82
C ASN A 46 -23.37 24.97 -10.38
N GLN A 47 -24.07 24.29 -9.47
CA GLN A 47 -24.30 24.80 -8.12
C GLN A 47 -23.12 24.68 -7.20
N TYR A 48 -22.38 23.56 -7.22
CA TYR A 48 -21.34 23.28 -6.22
C TYR A 48 -20.08 24.14 -6.33
N GLN A 49 -19.76 24.66 -7.50
CA GLN A 49 -18.59 25.50 -7.70
C GLN A 49 -18.85 27.00 -7.56
N TRP A 50 -20.10 27.38 -7.43
CA TRP A 50 -20.51 28.76 -7.28
C TRP A 50 -21.04 29.06 -5.88
N PRO A 51 -20.65 30.20 -5.26
CA PRO A 51 -21.24 30.62 -3.99
C PRO A 51 -22.75 30.89 -4.17
N GLU A 52 -23.51 30.54 -3.15
CA GLU A 52 -24.99 30.64 -3.19
C GLU A 52 -25.50 32.07 -3.37
N ASP A 53 -24.82 33.06 -2.78
CA ASP A 53 -25.08 34.47 -2.94
C ASP A 53 -24.89 34.94 -4.39
N VAL A 54 -23.90 34.43 -5.08
CA VAL A 54 -23.65 34.73 -6.50
C VAL A 54 -24.70 34.06 -7.38
N LEU A 55 -25.06 32.81 -7.11
CA LEU A 55 -26.16 32.13 -7.84
C LEU A 55 -27.48 32.83 -7.66
N SER A 56 -27.81 33.25 -6.44
CA SER A 56 -29.06 34.00 -6.18
C SER A 56 -29.11 35.36 -6.89
N THR A 57 -27.95 36.00 -7.02
CA THR A 57 -27.86 37.33 -7.69
C THR A 57 -27.86 37.22 -9.22
N ARG A 58 -27.24 36.18 -9.78
CA ARG A 58 -27.11 35.95 -11.22
C ARG A 58 -28.23 35.09 -11.79
N GLY A 59 -28.83 34.23 -10.94
CA GLY A 59 -29.89 33.30 -11.31
C GLY A 59 -31.28 34.00 -11.40
N SER A 60 -32.24 33.25 -11.83
CA SER A 60 -33.64 33.66 -11.92
C SER A 60 -34.22 34.04 -10.55
N VAL A 61 -34.45 35.30 -10.28
CA VAL A 61 -35.26 35.73 -9.15
C VAL A 61 -36.71 35.42 -9.47
N GLN A 62 -37.29 34.45 -8.79
CA GLN A 62 -38.74 34.18 -8.68
C GLN A 62 -39.58 34.62 -9.88
N GLY A 63 -39.61 33.79 -10.93
CA GLY A 63 -40.70 33.87 -11.94
C GLY A 63 -40.60 34.97 -12.97
N GLN A 64 -39.65 35.86 -12.96
CA GLN A 64 -39.36 36.79 -14.05
C GLN A 64 -38.08 36.37 -14.75
N THR A 65 -38.19 36.01 -16.02
CA THR A 65 -37.06 35.78 -16.95
C THR A 65 -36.38 37.12 -17.30
N LEU A 66 -35.82 37.78 -16.32
CA LEU A 66 -34.77 38.76 -16.53
C LEU A 66 -33.52 37.96 -16.86
N SER A 67 -32.89 38.27 -17.99
CA SER A 67 -31.71 37.57 -18.54
C SER A 67 -30.75 37.14 -17.45
N ALA A 68 -30.78 35.84 -17.10
CA ALA A 68 -29.90 35.29 -16.12
C ALA A 68 -28.45 35.47 -16.63
N ARG A 69 -27.60 36.04 -15.80
CA ARG A 69 -26.17 36.15 -16.14
C ARG A 69 -25.56 34.73 -16.16
N PRO A 70 -24.71 34.42 -17.12
CA PRO A 70 -24.15 33.09 -17.23
C PRO A 70 -23.33 32.77 -15.99
N CYS A 71 -23.50 31.55 -15.43
CA CYS A 71 -22.68 30.95 -14.43
C CYS A 71 -22.10 29.67 -15.05
N LEU A 72 -21.04 29.81 -15.85
CA LEU A 72 -20.41 28.70 -16.54
C LEU A 72 -19.40 28.00 -15.62
N THR A 73 -19.49 26.70 -15.52
CA THR A 73 -18.51 25.86 -14.81
C THR A 73 -17.64 25.09 -15.80
N ILE A 74 -16.37 25.43 -15.87
CA ILE A 74 -15.37 24.71 -16.63
C ILE A 74 -14.42 24.06 -15.62
N ASN A 75 -14.80 22.88 -15.16
CA ASN A 75 -14.07 22.16 -14.13
C ASN A 75 -12.75 21.60 -14.66
N LYS A 76 -11.62 22.17 -14.23
CA LYS A 76 -10.28 21.72 -14.58
C LYS A 76 -9.69 20.74 -13.56
N LEU A 77 -10.25 20.68 -12.35
CA LEU A 77 -9.72 19.84 -11.27
C LEU A 77 -9.64 18.34 -11.60
N PRO A 78 -10.63 17.76 -12.33
CA PRO A 78 -10.54 16.33 -12.68
C PRO A 78 -9.30 15.96 -13.48
N GLN A 79 -8.75 16.87 -14.30
CA GLN A 79 -7.51 16.62 -15.01
C GLN A 79 -6.33 16.45 -14.03
N HIS A 80 -6.22 17.36 -13.05
CA HIS A 80 -5.18 17.36 -12.06
C HIS A 80 -5.27 16.16 -11.10
N VAL A 81 -6.48 15.84 -10.62
CA VAL A 81 -6.70 14.66 -9.78
C VAL A 81 -6.36 13.37 -10.53
N ARG A 82 -6.83 13.24 -11.78
CA ARG A 82 -6.56 12.06 -12.61
C ARG A 82 -5.07 11.88 -12.94
N GLN A 83 -4.30 12.94 -12.99
CA GLN A 83 -2.87 12.82 -13.18
C GLN A 83 -2.24 12.00 -12.04
N VAL A 84 -2.54 12.37 -10.78
CA VAL A 84 -2.02 11.68 -9.60
C VAL A 84 -2.57 10.24 -9.49
N THR A 85 -3.88 10.09 -9.65
CA THR A 85 -4.51 8.77 -9.48
C THR A 85 -4.16 7.80 -10.62
N ASN A 86 -3.93 8.29 -11.84
CA ASN A 86 -3.47 7.45 -12.95
C ASN A 86 -1.98 7.07 -12.80
N GLU A 87 -1.14 7.96 -12.27
CA GLU A 87 0.23 7.63 -11.93
C GLU A 87 0.28 6.50 -10.89
N GLN A 88 -0.55 6.57 -9.85
CA GLN A 88 -0.70 5.49 -8.88
C GLN A 88 -1.16 4.18 -9.53
N ARG A 89 -2.13 4.23 -10.47
CA ARG A 89 -2.61 3.04 -11.19
C ARG A 89 -1.55 2.41 -12.07
N GLN A 90 -0.64 3.19 -12.62
CA GLN A 90 0.51 2.71 -13.38
C GLN A 90 1.59 2.11 -12.47
N ASN A 91 1.81 2.71 -11.30
CA ASN A 91 2.87 2.36 -10.36
C ASN A 91 2.29 1.88 -9.02
N ARG A 92 1.45 0.84 -9.07
CA ARG A 92 0.78 0.32 -7.88
C ARG A 92 1.77 -0.17 -6.83
N PRO A 93 1.66 0.29 -5.58
CA PRO A 93 2.46 -0.25 -4.50
C PRO A 93 2.04 -1.70 -4.21
N ALA A 94 3.01 -2.58 -4.06
CA ALA A 94 2.80 -3.97 -3.69
C ALA A 94 3.62 -4.32 -2.45
N GLY A 95 3.00 -5.03 -1.50
CA GLY A 95 3.69 -5.59 -0.34
C GLY A 95 4.54 -6.79 -0.77
N LYS A 96 5.76 -6.88 -0.24
CA LYS A 96 6.63 -8.04 -0.36
C LYS A 96 6.98 -8.55 1.03
N VAL A 97 6.79 -9.83 1.25
CA VAL A 97 7.09 -10.49 2.52
C VAL A 97 8.55 -10.93 2.54
N ILE A 98 9.23 -10.69 3.66
CA ILE A 98 10.61 -11.08 3.89
C ILE A 98 10.74 -11.76 5.26
N PRO A 99 11.60 -12.77 5.41
CA PRO A 99 11.88 -13.37 6.71
C PRO A 99 12.67 -12.39 7.59
N VAL A 100 12.44 -12.43 8.90
CA VAL A 100 13.07 -11.51 9.88
C VAL A 100 14.03 -12.26 10.79
N ASP A 101 13.78 -13.52 11.07
CA ASP A 101 14.58 -14.34 11.97
C ASP A 101 15.19 -15.57 11.26
N ALA A 102 16.07 -16.28 11.99
CA ALA A 102 16.74 -17.47 11.47
C ALA A 102 15.80 -18.68 11.28
N GLU A 103 14.59 -18.62 11.84
CA GLU A 103 13.55 -19.64 11.66
C GLU A 103 12.66 -19.35 10.44
N GLY A 104 12.74 -18.12 9.89
CA GLY A 104 12.05 -17.72 8.69
C GLY A 104 12.71 -18.29 7.43
N ASP A 105 11.94 -18.99 6.61
CA ASP A 105 12.39 -19.58 5.34
C ASP A 105 11.99 -18.68 4.17
N ASP A 106 12.90 -18.42 3.25
CA ASP A 106 12.66 -17.64 2.03
C ASP A 106 11.57 -18.26 1.15
N GLN A 107 11.46 -19.60 1.12
CA GLN A 107 10.41 -20.28 0.37
C GLN A 107 9.01 -20.04 0.97
N VAL A 108 8.93 -20.02 2.31
CA VAL A 108 7.67 -19.69 3.00
C VAL A 108 7.32 -18.22 2.79
N ALA A 109 8.30 -17.31 2.76
CA ALA A 109 8.05 -15.90 2.41
C ALA A 109 7.51 -15.75 0.97
N GLU A 110 8.02 -16.53 0.00
CA GLU A 110 7.49 -16.57 -1.36
C GLU A 110 6.04 -17.11 -1.40
N ILE A 111 5.72 -18.08 -0.56
CA ILE A 111 4.35 -18.60 -0.42
C ILE A 111 3.42 -17.53 0.16
N PHE A 112 3.85 -16.78 1.20
CA PHE A 112 3.08 -15.66 1.72
C PHE A 112 2.82 -14.60 0.64
N ASP A 113 3.83 -14.21 -0.11
CA ASP A 113 3.68 -13.29 -1.25
C ASP A 113 2.65 -13.80 -2.26
N GLY A 114 2.71 -15.09 -2.57
CA GLY A 114 1.79 -15.72 -3.50
C GLY A 114 0.34 -15.77 -2.97
N ILE A 115 0.15 -16.01 -1.66
CA ILE A 115 -1.17 -15.99 -1.01
C ILE A 115 -1.73 -14.56 -0.96
N VAL A 116 -0.91 -13.58 -0.57
CA VAL A 116 -1.32 -12.16 -0.55
C VAL A 116 -1.80 -11.72 -1.92
N LYS A 117 -1.03 -11.99 -2.97
CA LYS A 117 -1.43 -11.69 -4.37
C LYS A 117 -2.72 -12.40 -4.78
N HIS A 118 -2.92 -13.64 -4.30
CA HIS A 118 -4.16 -14.35 -4.56
C HIS A 118 -5.34 -13.70 -3.85
N ILE A 119 -5.19 -13.28 -2.59
CA ILE A 119 -6.20 -12.53 -1.84
C ILE A 119 -6.52 -11.20 -2.54
N GLU A 120 -5.50 -10.46 -2.97
CA GLU A 120 -5.67 -9.22 -3.73
C GLU A 120 -6.46 -9.45 -5.02
N TYR A 121 -6.09 -10.48 -5.79
CA TYR A 121 -6.78 -10.84 -7.03
C TYR A 121 -8.23 -11.26 -6.81
N MET A 122 -8.50 -12.11 -5.83
CA MET A 122 -9.86 -12.61 -5.53
C MET A 122 -10.77 -11.54 -4.92
N SER A 123 -10.19 -10.50 -4.35
CA SER A 123 -10.89 -9.39 -3.72
C SER A 123 -11.11 -8.20 -4.65
N ASP A 124 -10.59 -8.23 -5.89
CA ASP A 124 -10.48 -7.04 -6.73
C ASP A 124 -9.86 -5.86 -5.95
N ALA A 125 -8.79 -6.14 -5.18
CA ALA A 125 -8.18 -5.19 -4.25
C ALA A 125 -7.74 -3.90 -4.93
N ASP A 126 -7.44 -3.95 -6.22
CA ASP A 126 -7.15 -2.81 -7.07
C ASP A 126 -8.25 -1.74 -6.99
N VAL A 127 -9.52 -2.17 -7.01
CA VAL A 127 -10.67 -1.25 -6.91
C VAL A 127 -10.76 -0.61 -5.52
N ALA A 128 -10.39 -1.36 -4.47
CA ALA A 128 -10.36 -0.84 -3.11
C ALA A 128 -9.24 0.20 -2.95
N TYR A 129 -8.04 -0.10 -3.42
CA TYR A 129 -6.89 0.82 -3.39
C TYR A 129 -7.11 2.07 -4.24
N ASP A 130 -7.62 1.91 -5.46
CA ASP A 130 -7.96 3.02 -6.35
C ASP A 130 -9.00 3.94 -5.72
N THR A 131 -10.06 3.38 -5.10
CA THR A 131 -11.08 4.18 -4.41
C THR A 131 -10.49 4.94 -3.22
N ALA A 132 -9.65 4.30 -2.41
CA ALA A 132 -9.02 4.95 -1.27
C ALA A 132 -8.08 6.07 -1.71
N CYS A 133 -7.32 5.86 -2.79
CA CYS A 133 -6.46 6.87 -3.39
C CYS A 133 -7.26 8.03 -4.00
N ASP A 134 -8.32 7.75 -4.76
CA ASP A 134 -9.18 8.79 -5.33
C ASP A 134 -9.76 9.68 -4.21
N ASN A 135 -10.25 9.09 -3.13
CA ASN A 135 -10.77 9.81 -1.97
C ASN A 135 -9.68 10.63 -1.26
N GLN A 136 -8.51 10.04 -1.03
CA GLN A 136 -7.33 10.69 -0.47
C GLN A 136 -6.93 11.94 -1.27
N VAL A 137 -6.84 11.81 -2.59
CA VAL A 137 -6.40 12.91 -3.47
C VAL A 137 -7.46 13.99 -3.59
N VAL A 138 -8.75 13.62 -3.63
CA VAL A 138 -9.85 14.61 -3.80
C VAL A 138 -10.05 15.43 -2.53
N TYR A 139 -10.32 14.78 -1.39
CA TYR A 139 -10.70 15.48 -0.16
C TYR A 139 -9.82 15.15 1.06
N GLY A 140 -8.87 14.22 0.92
CA GLY A 140 -7.81 14.01 1.90
C GLY A 140 -7.88 12.71 2.68
N GLU A 141 -8.96 11.93 2.63
CA GLU A 141 -9.09 10.74 3.45
C GLU A 141 -9.80 9.59 2.73
N GLY A 142 -9.12 8.45 2.64
CA GLY A 142 -9.64 7.20 2.12
C GLY A 142 -9.48 6.05 3.11
N TYR A 143 -10.20 4.95 2.90
CA TYR A 143 -10.12 3.77 3.76
C TYR A 143 -10.16 2.48 2.96
N VAL A 144 -9.46 1.48 3.49
CA VAL A 144 -9.52 0.09 3.03
C VAL A 144 -9.81 -0.78 4.25
N ARG A 145 -10.60 -1.83 4.10
CA ARG A 145 -10.93 -2.77 5.18
C ARG A 145 -10.54 -4.19 4.84
N LEU A 146 -10.22 -4.99 5.85
CA LEU A 146 -10.09 -6.43 5.73
C LEU A 146 -11.35 -7.11 6.23
N LEU A 147 -11.69 -8.22 5.60
CA LEU A 147 -12.86 -9.04 5.88
C LEU A 147 -12.47 -10.51 5.89
N THR A 148 -13.26 -11.31 6.60
CA THR A 148 -13.25 -12.77 6.47
C THR A 148 -14.59 -13.22 5.91
N GLU A 149 -14.53 -14.09 4.92
CA GLU A 149 -15.72 -14.66 4.28
C GLU A 149 -15.56 -16.18 4.17
N TYR A 150 -16.65 -16.92 4.23
CA TYR A 150 -16.60 -18.35 3.95
C TYR A 150 -16.28 -18.58 2.47
N CYS A 151 -15.40 -19.55 2.20
CA CYS A 151 -14.99 -19.88 0.83
C CYS A 151 -16.18 -20.30 -0.05
N ASP A 152 -17.12 -21.05 0.54
CA ASP A 152 -18.36 -21.48 -0.09
C ASP A 152 -19.46 -21.65 0.98
N SER A 153 -20.72 -21.63 0.56
CA SER A 153 -21.88 -21.84 1.43
C SER A 153 -21.90 -23.20 2.13
N ASN A 154 -21.14 -24.16 1.63
CA ASN A 154 -21.04 -25.53 2.17
C ASN A 154 -19.72 -25.82 2.88
N SER A 155 -18.82 -24.84 2.99
CA SER A 155 -17.52 -24.97 3.66
C SER A 155 -17.50 -24.21 4.97
N PHE A 156 -16.74 -24.72 5.93
CA PHE A 156 -16.35 -23.99 7.13
C PHE A 156 -15.04 -23.23 6.96
N ASP A 157 -14.32 -23.44 5.85
CA ASP A 157 -13.10 -22.74 5.56
C ASP A 157 -13.40 -21.26 5.25
N GLN A 158 -12.59 -20.38 5.81
CA GLN A 158 -12.67 -18.94 5.60
C GLN A 158 -11.52 -18.46 4.75
N ASP A 159 -11.77 -17.42 3.96
CA ASP A 159 -10.80 -16.67 3.21
C ASP A 159 -10.74 -15.23 3.71
N LEU A 160 -9.54 -14.64 3.62
CA LEU A 160 -9.33 -13.21 3.81
C LEU A 160 -9.72 -12.45 2.54
N ARG A 161 -10.37 -11.30 2.71
CA ARG A 161 -10.75 -10.41 1.63
C ARG A 161 -10.34 -8.96 1.94
N ILE A 162 -10.00 -8.22 0.90
CA ILE A 162 -9.76 -6.78 0.97
C ILE A 162 -11.02 -6.07 0.49
N GLY A 163 -11.68 -5.37 1.39
CA GLY A 163 -12.96 -4.72 1.14
C GLY A 163 -12.80 -3.25 0.77
N ARG A 164 -13.57 -2.83 -0.23
CA ARG A 164 -13.68 -1.43 -0.63
C ARG A 164 -14.54 -0.64 0.35
N VAL A 165 -14.05 0.50 0.81
CA VAL A 165 -14.85 1.51 1.53
C VAL A 165 -15.20 2.63 0.55
N ARG A 166 -16.41 2.60 0.00
CA ARG A 166 -16.85 3.59 -0.99
C ARG A 166 -17.05 4.97 -0.38
N ASN A 167 -17.62 5.02 0.81
CA ASN A 167 -17.93 6.25 1.51
C ASN A 167 -17.05 6.41 2.73
N SER A 168 -16.01 7.23 2.65
CA SER A 168 -15.11 7.48 3.78
C SER A 168 -15.80 8.17 4.95
N PHE A 169 -16.89 8.92 4.69
CA PHE A 169 -17.67 9.59 5.74
C PHE A 169 -18.42 8.62 6.66
N SER A 170 -18.51 7.34 6.28
CA SER A 170 -19.10 6.29 7.12
C SER A 170 -18.15 5.73 8.17
N VAL A 171 -16.83 6.02 8.08
CA VAL A 171 -15.82 5.50 8.99
C VAL A 171 -15.50 6.56 10.05
N TYR A 172 -15.48 6.15 11.32
CA TYR A 172 -15.08 6.99 12.46
C TYR A 172 -14.01 6.26 13.24
N MET A 173 -12.78 6.75 13.17
CA MET A 173 -11.65 6.23 13.97
C MET A 173 -11.50 7.01 15.28
N ASP A 174 -10.68 6.46 16.17
CA ASP A 174 -10.28 7.14 17.41
C ASP A 174 -9.59 8.47 17.07
N PRO A 175 -10.09 9.63 17.55
CA PRO A 175 -9.45 10.92 17.26
C PRO A 175 -8.04 11.07 17.85
N MET A 176 -7.61 10.14 18.72
CA MET A 176 -6.31 10.19 19.37
C MET A 176 -5.21 9.42 18.61
N ILE A 177 -5.49 8.97 17.39
CA ILE A 177 -4.49 8.30 16.52
C ILE A 177 -3.33 9.23 16.19
N GLN A 178 -2.12 8.68 16.19
CA GLN A 178 -0.90 9.36 15.76
C GLN A 178 -0.30 8.72 14.49
N ASP A 179 -0.60 7.44 14.26
CA ASP A 179 -0.17 6.75 13.04
C ASP A 179 -1.07 7.15 11.86
N PRO A 180 -0.50 7.65 10.76
CA PRO A 180 -1.29 8.06 9.58
C PRO A 180 -2.17 6.95 9.01
N CYS A 181 -1.77 5.67 9.17
CA CYS A 181 -2.55 4.52 8.74
C CYS A 181 -3.60 4.05 9.76
N GLY A 182 -3.61 4.65 10.97
CA GLY A 182 -4.51 4.27 12.05
C GLY A 182 -4.12 2.96 12.75
N ALA A 183 -2.85 2.53 12.66
CA ALA A 183 -2.38 1.29 13.29
C ALA A 183 -2.44 1.30 14.83
N ASP A 184 -2.44 2.48 15.42
CA ASP A 184 -2.52 2.73 16.87
C ASP A 184 -3.94 3.04 17.36
N ALA A 185 -4.95 3.02 16.49
CA ALA A 185 -6.33 3.27 16.84
C ALA A 185 -6.82 2.28 17.90
N ASN A 186 -7.42 2.79 18.98
CA ASN A 186 -8.00 1.93 20.03
C ASN A 186 -9.39 1.41 19.65
N TRP A 187 -10.07 2.08 18.76
CA TRP A 187 -11.39 1.69 18.27
C TRP A 187 -11.68 2.34 16.91
N CYS A 188 -12.62 1.72 16.18
CA CYS A 188 -13.07 2.21 14.88
C CYS A 188 -14.53 1.83 14.67
N PHE A 189 -15.29 2.70 14.00
CA PHE A 189 -16.65 2.44 13.54
C PHE A 189 -16.73 2.48 12.03
N ILE A 190 -17.56 1.59 11.46
CA ILE A 190 -18.05 1.71 10.09
C ILE A 190 -19.57 1.74 10.17
N THR A 191 -20.18 2.84 9.74
CA THR A 191 -21.64 3.01 9.77
C THR A 191 -22.23 2.77 8.40
N SER A 192 -23.38 2.11 8.33
CA SER A 192 -24.17 1.90 7.12
C SER A 192 -25.65 2.10 7.42
N ASP A 193 -26.32 2.80 6.54
CA ASP A 193 -27.77 2.98 6.66
C ASP A 193 -28.45 1.97 5.73
N ILE A 194 -29.24 1.05 6.30
CA ILE A 194 -29.98 0.01 5.59
C ILE A 194 -31.47 0.26 5.68
N THR A 195 -32.23 -0.27 4.74
CA THR A 195 -33.69 -0.15 4.77
C THR A 195 -34.30 -0.97 5.92
N LYS A 196 -35.44 -0.56 6.43
CA LYS A 196 -36.15 -1.29 7.51
C LYS A 196 -36.49 -2.73 7.09
N GLU A 197 -36.84 -2.94 5.85
CA GLU A 197 -37.17 -4.27 5.31
C GLU A 197 -35.93 -5.19 5.31
N GLU A 198 -34.78 -4.63 4.95
CA GLU A 198 -33.50 -5.38 4.96
C GLU A 198 -33.04 -5.67 6.38
N TYR A 199 -33.24 -4.74 7.32
CA TYR A 199 -32.95 -4.93 8.73
C TYR A 199 -33.77 -6.09 9.32
N GLU A 200 -35.09 -6.10 9.14
CA GLU A 200 -35.98 -7.14 9.66
C GLU A 200 -35.72 -8.51 9.00
N ARG A 201 -35.31 -8.52 7.74
CA ARG A 201 -34.90 -9.76 7.05
C ARG A 201 -33.58 -10.32 7.59
N SER A 202 -32.61 -9.46 7.86
CA SER A 202 -31.26 -9.86 8.26
C SER A 202 -31.21 -10.27 9.74
N TRP A 203 -31.99 -9.60 10.59
CA TRP A 203 -32.05 -9.89 12.04
C TRP A 203 -33.51 -10.02 12.52
N PRO A 204 -34.17 -11.13 12.21
CA PRO A 204 -35.58 -11.35 12.55
C PRO A 204 -35.84 -11.40 14.07
N ASP A 205 -34.84 -11.81 14.84
CA ASP A 205 -34.91 -11.90 16.30
C ASP A 205 -34.57 -10.60 17.02
N ALA A 206 -34.12 -9.57 16.29
CA ALA A 206 -33.79 -8.27 16.86
C ALA A 206 -35.02 -7.46 17.23
N THR A 207 -34.84 -6.45 18.08
CA THR A 207 -35.92 -5.57 18.50
C THR A 207 -36.54 -4.85 17.32
N PRO A 208 -37.87 -4.91 17.11
CA PRO A 208 -38.52 -4.23 15.99
C PRO A 208 -38.27 -2.73 15.99
N VAL A 209 -38.09 -2.17 14.81
CA VAL A 209 -37.76 -0.72 14.62
C VAL A 209 -38.79 0.19 15.29
N SER A 210 -40.08 -0.16 15.25
CA SER A 210 -41.13 0.58 15.93
C SER A 210 -40.95 0.65 17.44
N THR A 211 -40.43 -0.40 18.06
CA THR A 211 -40.13 -0.46 19.49
C THR A 211 -38.95 0.40 19.86
N ILE A 212 -37.88 0.37 19.04
CA ILE A 212 -36.68 1.21 19.24
C ILE A 212 -37.06 2.70 19.12
N MET A 213 -37.85 3.04 18.12
CA MET A 213 -38.37 4.41 17.95
C MET A 213 -39.22 4.87 19.14
N ALA A 214 -40.05 4.01 19.69
CA ALA A 214 -40.90 4.35 20.82
C ALA A 214 -40.11 4.54 22.13
N GLN A 215 -39.05 3.78 22.32
CA GLN A 215 -38.16 3.87 23.49
C GLN A 215 -37.10 5.01 23.36
N GLY A 216 -36.70 5.33 22.13
CA GLY A 216 -35.71 6.38 21.85
C GLY A 216 -36.23 7.83 21.96
N THR A 217 -37.53 8.06 22.21
CA THR A 217 -38.16 9.37 22.26
C THR A 217 -37.70 10.27 23.43
N GLY A 218 -36.75 9.86 24.22
CA GLY A 218 -36.12 10.68 25.30
C GLY A 218 -34.61 10.81 25.21
N ASP A 219 -33.97 10.08 24.32
CA ASP A 219 -32.51 10.04 24.18
C ASP A 219 -32.10 10.58 22.79
N ALA A 220 -31.59 11.81 22.76
CA ALA A 220 -31.14 12.46 21.53
C ALA A 220 -30.04 11.67 20.81
N SER A 221 -29.27 10.84 21.54
CA SER A 221 -28.23 9.99 20.98
C SER A 221 -28.79 8.84 20.13
N LEU A 222 -30.02 8.40 20.38
CA LEU A 222 -30.67 7.31 19.66
C LEU A 222 -31.48 7.80 18.44
N THR A 223 -31.98 9.02 18.45
CA THR A 223 -32.75 9.59 17.34
C THR A 223 -31.96 9.72 16.03
N SER A 224 -30.62 9.77 16.11
CA SER A 224 -29.76 9.83 14.94
C SER A 224 -29.54 8.45 14.28
N TRP A 225 -29.97 7.35 14.90
CA TRP A 225 -29.77 5.99 14.41
C TRP A 225 -30.91 5.46 13.55
N ILE A 226 -32.08 6.07 13.63
CA ILE A 226 -33.27 5.62 12.91
C ILE A 226 -33.93 6.83 12.24
N THR A 227 -34.12 6.72 10.93
CA THR A 227 -34.88 7.67 10.12
C THR A 227 -36.24 7.07 9.76
N GLU A 228 -37.05 7.81 8.98
CA GLU A 228 -38.35 7.31 8.52
C GLU A 228 -38.21 6.02 7.70
N ASP A 229 -37.16 5.88 6.89
CA ASP A 229 -37.01 4.77 5.93
C ASP A 229 -35.82 3.85 6.23
N THR A 230 -34.84 4.31 7.01
CA THR A 230 -33.57 3.57 7.23
C THR A 230 -33.24 3.37 8.70
N VAL A 231 -32.47 2.35 8.95
CA VAL A 231 -31.85 2.03 10.24
C VAL A 231 -30.33 2.08 10.07
N ARG A 232 -29.65 2.83 10.93
CA ARG A 232 -28.19 2.86 10.95
C ARG A 232 -27.66 1.65 11.69
N ILE A 233 -26.79 0.91 11.03
CA ILE A 233 -26.02 -0.17 11.62
C ILE A 233 -24.58 0.30 11.74
N ALA A 234 -23.97 0.05 12.89
CA ALA A 234 -22.54 0.30 13.09
C ALA A 234 -21.81 -1.01 13.35
N GLU A 235 -20.74 -1.21 12.60
CA GLU A 235 -19.70 -2.16 12.93
C GLU A 235 -18.69 -1.45 13.82
N TYR A 236 -18.48 -1.96 15.03
CA TYR A 236 -17.61 -1.37 16.04
C TYR A 236 -16.48 -2.31 16.37
N PHE A 237 -15.25 -1.90 16.07
CA PHE A 237 -14.02 -2.58 16.43
C PHE A 237 -13.38 -1.90 17.64
N TYR A 238 -12.95 -2.67 18.63
CA TYR A 238 -12.28 -2.14 19.80
C TYR A 238 -11.35 -3.15 20.45
N TYR A 239 -10.35 -2.67 21.19
CA TYR A 239 -9.47 -3.53 21.96
C TYR A 239 -10.03 -3.86 23.31
N THR A 240 -9.94 -5.15 23.67
CA THR A 240 -10.03 -5.63 25.05
C THR A 240 -8.65 -5.99 25.56
N HIS A 241 -8.41 -5.73 26.84
CA HIS A 241 -7.14 -5.99 27.50
C HIS A 241 -7.32 -7.09 28.53
N GLU A 242 -6.63 -8.22 28.34
CA GLU A 242 -6.61 -9.33 29.28
C GLU A 242 -5.20 -9.48 29.86
N LYS A 243 -5.09 -9.43 31.19
CA LYS A 243 -3.82 -9.72 31.85
C LYS A 243 -3.64 -11.22 32.00
N LYS A 244 -2.73 -11.83 31.22
CA LYS A 244 -2.37 -13.25 31.29
C LYS A 244 -0.96 -13.41 31.81
N LYS A 245 -0.73 -14.51 32.56
CA LYS A 245 0.63 -14.87 32.95
C LYS A 245 1.33 -15.52 31.75
N LEU A 246 2.53 -15.01 31.48
CA LEU A 246 3.43 -15.57 30.48
C LEU A 246 4.56 -16.29 31.20
N ASN A 247 4.70 -17.57 30.97
CA ASN A 247 5.73 -18.43 31.52
C ASN A 247 6.85 -18.60 30.46
N LEU A 248 8.10 -18.48 30.92
CA LEU A 248 9.28 -18.78 30.12
C LEU A 248 9.86 -20.12 30.58
N TYR A 249 9.98 -21.05 29.68
CA TYR A 249 10.54 -22.38 29.91
C TYR A 249 12.00 -22.48 29.43
N PRO A 250 12.75 -23.51 29.87
CA PRO A 250 14.08 -23.79 29.35
C PRO A 250 14.03 -24.00 27.83
N GLY A 251 15.00 -23.43 27.10
CA GLY A 251 15.01 -23.42 25.63
C GLY A 251 14.33 -22.19 25.01
N ASP A 252 14.14 -21.10 25.81
CA ASP A 252 13.50 -19.84 25.39
C ASP A 252 12.05 -19.96 24.88
N VAL A 253 11.38 -21.08 25.19
CA VAL A 253 9.97 -21.27 24.89
C VAL A 253 9.12 -20.46 25.85
N SER A 254 8.32 -19.53 25.31
CA SER A 254 7.40 -18.70 26.08
C SER A 254 5.95 -19.10 25.78
N ALA A 255 5.19 -19.45 26.83
CA ALA A 255 3.79 -19.88 26.70
C ALA A 255 2.91 -19.17 27.73
N PHE A 256 1.66 -18.86 27.37
CA PHE A 256 0.68 -18.32 28.30
C PHE A 256 0.15 -19.43 29.22
N GLU A 257 -0.09 -19.11 30.48
CA GLU A 257 -0.67 -20.04 31.45
C GLU A 257 -1.99 -20.62 30.92
N GLY A 258 -2.07 -21.94 30.75
CA GLY A 258 -3.22 -22.66 30.22
C GLY A 258 -3.28 -22.74 28.69
N SER A 259 -2.22 -22.36 27.97
CA SER A 259 -2.08 -22.67 26.55
C SER A 259 -1.65 -24.13 26.33
N PRO A 260 -1.89 -24.71 25.14
CA PRO A 260 -1.43 -26.07 24.82
C PRO A 260 0.06 -26.26 25.05
N GLU A 261 0.89 -25.29 24.69
CA GLU A 261 2.34 -25.31 24.88
C GLU A 261 2.71 -25.29 26.38
N ASP A 262 1.98 -24.53 27.20
CA ASP A 262 2.18 -24.48 28.65
C ASP A 262 1.83 -25.83 29.31
N GLU A 263 0.75 -26.47 28.84
CA GLU A 263 0.38 -27.81 29.31
C GLU A 263 1.38 -28.86 28.88
N GLU A 264 1.88 -28.79 27.65
CA GLU A 264 2.91 -29.70 27.14
C GLU A 264 4.21 -29.58 27.95
N MET A 265 4.68 -28.36 28.23
CA MET A 265 5.85 -28.12 29.05
C MET A 265 5.68 -28.62 30.49
N LYS A 266 4.48 -28.45 31.05
CA LYS A 266 4.14 -28.99 32.38
C LYS A 266 4.09 -30.51 32.37
N LEU A 267 3.56 -31.16 31.31
CA LEU A 267 3.59 -32.60 31.14
C LEU A 267 5.01 -33.17 31.02
N MET A 268 5.92 -32.43 30.37
CA MET A 268 7.36 -32.76 30.34
C MET A 268 8.07 -32.54 31.67
N GLY A 269 7.38 -32.00 32.69
CA GLY A 269 7.95 -31.75 34.01
C GLY A 269 8.93 -30.59 34.08
N LEU A 270 8.92 -29.69 33.08
CA LEU A 270 9.79 -28.54 33.02
C LEU A 270 9.21 -27.38 33.83
N PRO A 271 9.88 -26.85 34.90
CA PRO A 271 9.39 -25.70 35.63
C PRO A 271 9.64 -24.41 34.81
N ALA A 272 8.72 -23.47 34.93
CA ALA A 272 8.90 -22.14 34.35
C ALA A 272 10.09 -21.43 35.02
N SER A 273 11.06 -20.98 34.21
CA SER A 273 12.25 -20.26 34.67
C SER A 273 11.97 -18.80 35.03
N ARG A 274 11.01 -18.15 34.35
CA ARG A 274 10.54 -16.79 34.64
C ARG A 274 9.05 -16.69 34.36
N VAL A 275 8.38 -15.82 35.13
CA VAL A 275 6.96 -15.54 34.95
C VAL A 275 6.75 -14.02 34.93
N ARG A 276 5.97 -13.52 33.99
CA ARG A 276 5.54 -12.11 33.95
C ARG A 276 4.06 -12.01 33.63
N MET A 277 3.43 -10.94 34.11
CA MET A 277 2.10 -10.55 33.63
C MET A 277 2.26 -9.86 32.28
N ALA A 278 1.62 -10.38 31.26
CA ALA A 278 1.54 -9.80 29.93
C ALA A 278 0.12 -9.24 29.72
N ASP A 279 0.04 -8.07 29.14
CA ASP A 279 -1.22 -7.47 28.71
C ASP A 279 -1.50 -7.93 27.26
N VAL A 280 -2.47 -8.83 27.11
CA VAL A 280 -2.87 -9.39 25.82
C VAL A 280 -3.99 -8.54 25.26
N LYS A 281 -3.73 -7.89 24.16
CA LYS A 281 -4.73 -7.12 23.41
C LYS A 281 -5.44 -8.05 22.43
N LYS A 282 -6.76 -8.00 22.44
CA LYS A 282 -7.64 -8.68 21.50
C LYS A 282 -8.54 -7.67 20.84
N VAL A 283 -8.76 -7.83 19.55
CA VAL A 283 -9.70 -7.00 18.79
C VAL A 283 -11.06 -7.66 18.85
N MET A 284 -12.06 -6.94 19.33
CA MET A 284 -13.46 -7.37 19.31
C MET A 284 -14.19 -6.65 18.19
N TRP A 285 -15.04 -7.36 17.50
CA TRP A 285 -15.96 -6.84 16.51
C TRP A 285 -17.39 -7.00 17.00
N VAL A 286 -18.13 -5.91 16.96
CA VAL A 286 -19.54 -5.87 17.37
C VAL A 286 -20.34 -5.14 16.30
N LYS A 287 -21.45 -5.74 15.90
CA LYS A 287 -22.42 -5.11 15.02
C LYS A 287 -23.66 -4.72 15.83
N THR A 288 -24.10 -3.48 15.69
CA THR A 288 -25.15 -2.91 16.52
C THR A 288 -26.01 -1.92 15.75
N ASN A 289 -27.26 -1.80 16.19
CA ASN A 289 -28.20 -0.75 15.76
C ASN A 289 -28.24 0.45 16.73
N GLY A 290 -27.24 0.54 17.65
CA GLY A 290 -27.16 1.57 18.69
C GLY A 290 -28.01 1.27 19.94
N TYR A 291 -28.97 0.36 19.86
CA TYR A 291 -29.85 -0.04 20.95
C TYR A 291 -29.45 -1.40 21.55
N GLU A 292 -29.13 -2.36 20.70
CA GLU A 292 -28.72 -3.73 21.06
C GLU A 292 -27.57 -4.22 20.21
N VAL A 293 -26.91 -5.27 20.70
CA VAL A 293 -25.88 -5.99 19.98
C VAL A 293 -26.54 -7.01 19.06
N LEU A 294 -26.31 -6.89 17.77
CA LEU A 294 -26.83 -7.81 16.76
C LEU A 294 -25.91 -9.02 16.56
N GLU A 295 -24.62 -8.75 16.47
CA GLU A 295 -23.58 -9.77 16.28
C GLU A 295 -22.35 -9.37 17.07
N GLU A 296 -21.60 -10.36 17.61
CA GLU A 296 -20.34 -10.14 18.32
C GLU A 296 -19.39 -11.27 18.01
N SER A 297 -18.13 -10.93 17.68
CA SER A 297 -17.07 -11.91 17.48
C SER A 297 -15.68 -11.32 17.80
N GLU A 298 -14.70 -12.19 18.03
CA GLU A 298 -13.29 -11.80 18.14
C GLU A 298 -12.70 -11.74 16.72
N TRP A 299 -12.02 -10.62 16.39
CA TRP A 299 -11.27 -10.51 15.16
C TRP A 299 -9.95 -11.28 15.26
N VAL A 300 -9.60 -11.99 14.22
CA VAL A 300 -8.44 -12.89 14.19
C VAL A 300 -7.11 -12.17 14.25
N GLY A 301 -7.02 -10.96 13.67
CA GLY A 301 -5.79 -10.16 13.57
C GLY A 301 -5.46 -9.37 14.83
N LYS A 302 -4.20 -8.94 14.95
CA LYS A 302 -3.71 -8.10 16.06
C LYS A 302 -4.17 -6.65 15.96
N TRP A 303 -4.55 -6.18 14.77
CA TRP A 303 -4.92 -4.80 14.50
C TRP A 303 -6.38 -4.70 14.09
N ILE A 304 -6.94 -3.51 14.25
CA ILE A 304 -8.27 -3.19 13.71
C ILE A 304 -8.19 -3.29 12.19
N PRO A 305 -9.12 -4.06 11.54
CA PRO A 305 -9.05 -4.36 10.11
C PRO A 305 -9.54 -3.19 9.23
N VAL A 306 -9.27 -1.97 9.61
CA VAL A 306 -9.61 -0.76 8.87
C VAL A 306 -8.36 0.10 8.79
N VAL A 307 -7.90 0.34 7.58
CA VAL A 307 -6.67 1.07 7.32
C VAL A 307 -6.99 2.39 6.66
N ARG A 308 -6.51 3.47 7.24
CA ARG A 308 -6.66 4.85 6.76
C ARG A 308 -5.59 5.17 5.72
N VAL A 309 -6.00 5.89 4.69
CA VAL A 309 -5.13 6.46 3.65
C VAL A 309 -5.30 7.96 3.68
N VAL A 310 -4.32 8.68 4.18
CA VAL A 310 -4.40 10.13 4.41
C VAL A 310 -3.65 10.91 3.32
N GLY A 311 -4.19 12.07 2.93
CA GLY A 311 -3.53 13.03 2.04
C GLY A 311 -2.57 13.93 2.81
N ASN A 312 -2.91 15.21 2.90
CA ASN A 312 -2.18 16.15 3.77
C ASN A 312 -2.86 16.17 5.15
N GLU A 313 -2.07 16.05 6.18
CA GLU A 313 -2.53 16.10 7.57
C GLU A 313 -1.70 17.10 8.36
N PHE A 314 -2.36 18.01 9.07
CA PHE A 314 -1.70 18.97 9.96
C PHE A 314 -2.53 19.16 11.21
N GLU A 315 -1.87 19.46 12.30
CA GLU A 315 -2.48 19.81 13.57
C GLU A 315 -2.38 21.33 13.77
N VAL A 316 -3.52 21.95 14.02
CA VAL A 316 -3.60 23.37 14.34
C VAL A 316 -4.45 23.54 15.60
N ASP A 317 -3.88 24.09 16.64
CA ASP A 317 -4.55 24.34 17.92
C ASP A 317 -5.24 23.10 18.52
N GLY A 318 -4.60 21.92 18.37
CA GLY A 318 -5.12 20.65 18.85
C GLY A 318 -6.23 20.02 17.99
N ASN A 319 -6.52 20.59 16.84
CA ASN A 319 -7.45 20.03 15.86
C ASN A 319 -6.70 19.47 14.66
N ILE A 320 -7.05 18.26 14.23
CA ILE A 320 -6.48 17.62 13.05
C ILE A 320 -7.25 18.09 11.83
N PHE A 321 -6.52 18.65 10.87
CA PHE A 321 -7.02 19.05 9.57
C PHE A 321 -6.49 18.13 8.50
N VAL A 322 -7.40 17.57 7.73
CA VAL A 322 -7.08 16.73 6.57
C VAL A 322 -7.51 17.44 5.29
N SER A 323 -6.70 17.36 4.26
CA SER A 323 -7.01 17.94 2.96
C SER A 323 -6.44 17.14 1.80
N GLY A 324 -7.19 17.15 0.71
CA GLY A 324 -6.76 16.67 -0.60
C GLY A 324 -6.21 17.81 -1.46
N LEU A 325 -5.97 17.47 -2.72
CA LEU A 325 -5.47 18.39 -3.74
C LEU A 325 -6.49 19.49 -4.09
N VAL A 326 -7.78 19.15 -4.03
CA VAL A 326 -8.87 20.08 -4.41
C VAL A 326 -8.92 21.31 -3.51
N ARG A 327 -8.65 21.15 -2.20
CA ARG A 327 -8.75 22.23 -1.22
C ARG A 327 -7.99 23.48 -1.63
N ASN A 328 -6.74 23.32 -2.04
CA ASN A 328 -5.84 24.42 -2.37
C ASN A 328 -6.17 25.07 -3.72
N ALA A 329 -6.87 24.37 -4.60
CA ALA A 329 -7.18 24.82 -5.95
C ALA A 329 -8.58 25.45 -6.10
N LYS A 330 -9.43 25.39 -5.06
CA LYS A 330 -10.81 25.89 -5.13
C LYS A 330 -10.92 27.34 -5.56
N ASP A 331 -10.17 28.24 -4.94
CA ASP A 331 -10.30 29.67 -5.21
C ASP A 331 -9.82 30.02 -6.61
N ALA A 332 -8.74 29.40 -7.05
CA ALA A 332 -8.25 29.57 -8.42
C ALA A 332 -9.28 29.04 -9.46
N GLN A 333 -9.93 27.92 -9.16
CA GLN A 333 -11.01 27.38 -10.01
C GLN A 333 -12.25 28.27 -10.02
N ARG A 334 -12.65 28.84 -8.85
CA ARG A 334 -13.74 29.82 -8.76
C ARG A 334 -13.45 31.07 -9.60
N MET A 335 -12.22 31.59 -9.50
CA MET A 335 -11.79 32.73 -10.31
C MET A 335 -11.80 32.42 -11.81
N TYR A 336 -11.35 31.23 -12.20
CA TYR A 336 -11.41 30.78 -13.60
C TYR A 336 -12.83 30.76 -14.13
N ASN A 337 -13.77 30.15 -13.39
CA ASN A 337 -15.21 30.12 -13.75
C ASN A 337 -15.79 31.53 -13.84
N TYR A 338 -15.44 32.42 -12.92
CA TYR A 338 -15.89 33.81 -12.92
C TYR A 338 -15.45 34.54 -14.20
N TRP A 339 -14.16 34.44 -14.57
CA TRP A 339 -13.65 35.11 -15.76
C TRP A 339 -14.23 34.56 -17.04
N VAL A 340 -14.44 33.26 -17.16
CA VAL A 340 -15.09 32.64 -18.33
C VAL A 340 -16.54 33.09 -18.44
N SER A 341 -17.26 33.14 -17.33
CA SER A 341 -18.66 33.61 -17.32
C SER A 341 -18.76 35.09 -17.68
N GLN A 342 -17.83 35.90 -17.19
CA GLN A 342 -17.76 37.33 -17.52
C GLN A 342 -17.43 37.56 -19.00
N GLU A 343 -16.50 36.76 -19.58
CA GLU A 343 -16.19 36.79 -21.00
C GLU A 343 -17.40 36.47 -21.86
N ALA A 344 -18.15 35.43 -21.51
CA ALA A 344 -19.38 35.04 -22.20
C ALA A 344 -20.46 36.13 -22.09
N GLU A 345 -20.64 36.72 -20.90
CA GLU A 345 -21.57 37.81 -20.66
C GLU A 345 -21.25 39.04 -21.50
N MET A 346 -19.98 39.45 -21.51
CA MET A 346 -19.53 40.58 -22.29
C MET A 346 -19.74 40.39 -23.79
N LEU A 347 -19.45 39.19 -24.31
CA LEU A 347 -19.72 38.85 -25.70
C LEU A 347 -21.20 38.83 -26.05
N ALA A 348 -22.04 38.34 -25.12
CA ALA A 348 -23.51 38.31 -25.30
C ALA A 348 -24.11 39.69 -25.25
N LEU A 349 -23.63 40.57 -24.37
CA LEU A 349 -24.09 41.92 -24.20
C LEU A 349 -23.43 42.93 -25.17
N ALA A 350 -22.41 42.50 -25.88
CA ALA A 350 -21.72 43.33 -26.86
C ALA A 350 -22.75 43.85 -27.89
N PRO A 351 -22.99 45.13 -27.94
CA PRO A 351 -23.93 45.67 -28.92
C PRO A 351 -23.40 45.32 -30.31
N LYS A 352 -24.31 44.79 -31.17
CA LYS A 352 -24.02 44.59 -32.60
C LYS A 352 -23.80 45.99 -33.20
N ALA A 353 -22.59 46.53 -33.00
CA ALA A 353 -22.10 47.82 -33.51
C ALA A 353 -23.23 48.71 -34.09
N PRO A 354 -24.08 49.31 -33.23
CA PRO A 354 -25.25 50.04 -33.71
C PRO A 354 -24.84 51.26 -34.51
N PHE A 355 -25.66 51.60 -35.46
CA PHE A 355 -25.46 52.85 -36.18
C PHE A 355 -26.09 53.99 -35.39
N ILE A 356 -25.33 55.06 -35.24
CA ILE A 356 -25.74 56.26 -34.54
C ILE A 356 -25.93 57.34 -35.56
N GLY A 357 -27.11 57.91 -35.61
CA GLY A 357 -27.47 59.02 -36.52
C GLY A 357 -28.58 59.90 -35.91
N TYR A 358 -28.82 61.00 -36.55
CA TYR A 358 -29.85 61.93 -36.13
C TYR A 358 -31.26 61.48 -36.62
N GLY A 359 -32.31 61.88 -35.92
CA GLY A 359 -33.67 61.61 -36.30
C GLY A 359 -33.96 62.11 -37.71
N GLY A 360 -34.62 61.27 -38.56
CA GLY A 360 -34.86 61.54 -39.94
C GLY A 360 -33.80 61.18 -40.97
N GLN A 361 -32.54 60.96 -40.58
CA GLN A 361 -31.50 60.60 -41.50
C GLN A 361 -31.67 59.22 -42.17
N PHE A 362 -32.46 58.37 -41.56
CA PHE A 362 -32.73 57.01 -42.05
C PHE A 362 -34.04 56.90 -42.78
N GLU A 363 -34.84 57.99 -42.85
CA GLU A 363 -36.16 58.07 -43.48
C GLU A 363 -36.05 57.77 -44.98
N GLY A 364 -36.87 56.83 -45.49
CA GLY A 364 -36.78 56.34 -46.86
C GLY A 364 -35.82 55.19 -47.09
N PHE A 365 -34.80 54.99 -46.26
CA PHE A 365 -33.78 53.93 -46.38
C PHE A 365 -33.76 52.98 -45.18
N GLU A 366 -34.81 53.03 -44.37
CA GLU A 366 -34.89 52.28 -43.12
C GLU A 366 -34.61 50.75 -43.28
N HIS A 367 -35.07 50.16 -44.40
CA HIS A 367 -34.90 48.78 -44.68
C HIS A 367 -33.41 48.43 -44.82
N GLN A 368 -32.62 49.26 -45.50
CA GLN A 368 -31.17 49.05 -45.66
C GLN A 368 -30.46 49.10 -44.31
N TRP A 369 -30.76 50.12 -43.50
CA TRP A 369 -30.14 50.30 -42.18
C TRP A 369 -30.57 49.25 -41.14
N LYS A 370 -31.83 48.84 -41.14
CA LYS A 370 -32.33 47.77 -40.27
C LYS A 370 -31.66 46.39 -40.59
N THR A 371 -31.36 46.17 -41.89
CA THR A 371 -30.82 44.91 -42.37
C THR A 371 -29.31 44.98 -42.62
N ALA A 372 -28.65 46.10 -42.36
CA ALA A 372 -27.25 46.32 -42.67
C ALA A 372 -26.26 45.36 -41.91
N ASN A 373 -26.72 44.78 -40.78
CA ASN A 373 -25.94 43.77 -40.03
C ASN A 373 -26.25 42.34 -40.50
N ILE A 374 -27.22 42.13 -41.38
CA ILE A 374 -27.66 40.81 -41.87
C ILE A 374 -27.34 40.66 -43.33
N ASN A 375 -27.60 41.71 -44.14
CA ASN A 375 -27.39 41.71 -45.57
C ASN A 375 -26.14 42.51 -45.93
N ASN A 376 -25.41 42.03 -46.90
CA ASN A 376 -24.22 42.73 -47.41
C ASN A 376 -24.68 43.77 -48.48
N TRP A 377 -24.95 45.00 -48.02
CA TRP A 377 -25.30 46.08 -48.90
C TRP A 377 -24.02 46.71 -49.49
N PRO A 378 -23.97 46.94 -50.83
CA PRO A 378 -22.79 47.56 -51.45
C PRO A 378 -22.61 49.03 -51.06
N TYR A 379 -23.68 49.70 -50.71
CA TYR A 379 -23.72 51.06 -50.17
C TYR A 379 -24.94 51.22 -49.25
N LEU A 380 -24.88 52.21 -48.36
CA LEU A 380 -25.96 52.58 -47.48
C LEU A 380 -26.28 54.05 -47.76
N GLU A 381 -27.54 54.30 -48.10
CA GLU A 381 -28.01 55.66 -48.40
C GLU A 381 -28.56 56.37 -47.15
N VAL A 382 -28.42 57.67 -47.11
CA VAL A 382 -28.97 58.53 -46.07
C VAL A 382 -29.81 59.63 -46.66
N ASN A 383 -30.81 60.09 -45.96
CA ASN A 383 -31.62 61.28 -46.36
C ASN A 383 -30.72 62.50 -46.18
N ALA A 384 -30.43 63.15 -47.34
CA ALA A 384 -29.60 64.35 -47.41
C ALA A 384 -30.33 65.61 -47.01
N ASP A 385 -31.70 65.60 -46.98
CA ASP A 385 -32.56 66.78 -46.72
C ASP A 385 -32.63 67.12 -45.23
N VAL A 386 -32.03 66.29 -44.34
CA VAL A 386 -32.06 66.58 -42.90
C VAL A 386 -30.89 67.49 -42.56
N THR A 387 -31.32 68.72 -42.14
CA THR A 387 -30.37 69.78 -41.73
C THR A 387 -30.54 70.10 -40.24
N ASP A 388 -29.53 70.72 -39.64
CA ASP A 388 -29.60 71.22 -38.27
C ASP A 388 -30.48 72.51 -38.25
N GLY A 389 -30.76 73.05 -37.04
CA GLY A 389 -31.55 74.28 -36.87
C GLY A 389 -30.91 75.52 -37.51
N ALA A 390 -29.69 75.45 -38.01
CA ALA A 390 -28.94 76.49 -38.73
C ALA A 390 -28.87 76.24 -40.24
N GLY A 391 -29.54 75.18 -40.77
CA GLY A 391 -29.58 74.82 -42.20
C GLY A 391 -28.30 74.14 -42.74
N GLN A 392 -27.45 73.67 -41.86
CA GLN A 392 -26.21 72.88 -42.30
C GLN A 392 -26.57 71.41 -42.39
N SER A 393 -25.94 70.67 -43.34
CA SER A 393 -26.09 69.25 -43.46
C SER A 393 -25.51 68.56 -42.25
N LEU A 394 -26.23 67.59 -41.69
CA LEU A 394 -25.75 66.77 -40.54
C LEU A 394 -24.63 65.85 -40.94
N PRO A 395 -23.73 65.55 -40.01
CA PRO A 395 -22.65 64.51 -40.24
C PRO A 395 -23.29 63.17 -40.59
N LEU A 396 -22.56 62.37 -41.41
CA LEU A 396 -23.06 61.05 -41.82
C LEU A 396 -23.18 60.10 -40.58
N PRO A 397 -24.17 59.19 -40.58
CA PRO A 397 -24.31 58.23 -39.53
C PRO A 397 -22.99 57.43 -39.31
N GLN A 398 -22.62 57.32 -38.05
CA GLN A 398 -21.43 56.59 -37.67
C GLN A 398 -21.80 55.22 -37.10
N ARG A 399 -20.96 54.26 -37.37
CA ARG A 399 -21.08 52.94 -36.73
C ARG A 399 -20.36 52.99 -35.40
N ALA A 400 -21.01 52.61 -34.33
CA ALA A 400 -20.33 52.46 -33.06
C ALA A 400 -19.17 51.44 -33.20
N ALA A 401 -18.03 51.77 -32.66
CA ALA A 401 -16.91 50.83 -32.67
C ALA A 401 -17.32 49.53 -31.96
N PRO A 402 -17.08 48.39 -32.53
CA PRO A 402 -17.31 47.15 -31.82
C PRO A 402 -16.47 47.16 -30.53
N PRO A 403 -17.01 46.65 -29.40
CA PRO A 403 -16.23 46.58 -28.17
C PRO A 403 -14.95 45.76 -28.44
N LEU A 404 -13.84 46.36 -28.12
CA LEU A 404 -12.53 45.68 -28.21
C LEU A 404 -12.51 44.50 -27.22
N ALA A 405 -12.01 43.35 -27.67
CA ALA A 405 -11.76 42.25 -26.79
C ALA A 405 -10.85 42.76 -25.65
N GLN A 406 -11.32 42.62 -24.40
CA GLN A 406 -10.55 43.07 -23.24
C GLN A 406 -9.40 42.09 -23.01
N THR A 407 -8.20 42.42 -23.47
CA THR A 407 -6.97 41.62 -23.30
C THR A 407 -6.70 41.30 -21.81
N GLY A 408 -7.07 42.22 -20.90
CA GLY A 408 -6.97 41.99 -19.46
C GLY A 408 -7.79 40.81 -18.95
N LEU A 409 -8.97 40.55 -19.53
CA LEU A 409 -9.86 39.46 -19.14
C LEU A 409 -9.28 38.11 -19.60
N ILE A 410 -8.69 38.07 -20.80
CA ILE A 410 -7.98 36.90 -21.31
C ILE A 410 -6.73 36.59 -20.43
N GLN A 411 -5.97 37.62 -20.06
CA GLN A 411 -4.83 37.49 -19.17
C GLN A 411 -5.25 37.00 -17.78
N ALA A 412 -6.29 37.52 -17.19
CA ALA A 412 -6.82 37.08 -15.89
C ALA A 412 -7.29 35.63 -15.92
N LYS A 413 -7.95 35.19 -17.01
CA LYS A 413 -8.34 33.79 -17.21
C LYS A 413 -7.11 32.88 -17.34
N MET A 414 -6.08 33.30 -18.07
CA MET A 414 -4.82 32.55 -18.17
C MET A 414 -4.12 32.50 -16.83
N GLY A 415 -4.05 33.61 -16.10
CA GLY A 415 -3.49 33.67 -14.74
C GLY A 415 -4.19 32.70 -13.78
N ALA A 416 -5.52 32.71 -13.74
CA ALA A 416 -6.27 31.75 -12.91
C ALA A 416 -6.01 30.30 -13.30
N SER A 417 -5.77 30.02 -14.58
CA SER A 417 -5.36 28.67 -15.03
C SER A 417 -3.98 28.26 -14.54
N GLU A 418 -3.02 29.20 -14.54
CA GLU A 418 -1.68 28.97 -13.99
C GLU A 418 -1.70 28.86 -12.46
N ASP A 419 -2.55 29.63 -11.79
CA ASP A 419 -2.78 29.53 -10.34
C ASP A 419 -3.29 28.13 -9.94
N ILE A 420 -4.20 27.52 -10.73
CA ILE A 420 -4.62 26.13 -10.52
C ILE A 420 -3.42 25.18 -10.58
N LYS A 421 -2.56 25.28 -11.61
CA LYS A 421 -1.37 24.45 -11.77
C LYS A 421 -0.40 24.63 -10.60
N SER A 422 -0.17 25.88 -10.20
CA SER A 422 0.70 26.24 -9.08
C SER A 422 0.17 25.67 -7.74
N ALA A 423 -1.13 25.83 -7.48
CA ALA A 423 -1.79 25.36 -6.26
C ALA A 423 -1.82 23.82 -6.17
N THR A 424 -1.88 23.12 -7.31
CA THR A 424 -1.84 21.66 -7.38
C THR A 424 -0.42 21.10 -7.45
N GLY A 425 0.60 21.95 -7.64
CA GLY A 425 1.98 21.52 -7.83
C GLY A 425 2.26 20.82 -9.17
N GLN A 426 1.30 20.88 -10.12
CA GLN A 426 1.39 20.21 -11.40
C GLN A 426 1.58 21.22 -12.53
N TYR A 427 2.68 21.10 -13.24
CA TYR A 427 3.03 21.97 -14.35
C TYR A 427 2.81 21.29 -15.71
N ASP A 428 2.92 22.06 -16.79
CA ASP A 428 2.67 21.59 -18.17
C ASP A 428 3.49 20.36 -18.56
N ALA A 429 4.66 20.17 -17.95
CA ALA A 429 5.51 19.00 -18.20
C ALA A 429 4.87 17.70 -17.69
N SER A 430 4.30 17.71 -16.47
CA SER A 430 3.60 16.57 -15.89
C SER A 430 2.25 16.30 -16.55
N LEU A 431 1.65 17.31 -17.19
CA LEU A 431 0.39 17.19 -17.92
C LEU A 431 0.56 16.72 -19.38
N GLY A 432 1.77 16.31 -19.80
CA GLY A 432 2.03 15.79 -21.14
C GLY A 432 1.99 16.83 -22.26
N MET A 433 2.10 18.13 -21.94
CA MET A 433 2.14 19.16 -22.98
C MET A 433 3.50 19.19 -23.68
N MET A 434 3.49 19.42 -24.99
CA MET A 434 4.70 19.46 -25.82
C MET A 434 5.69 20.49 -25.29
N SER A 435 6.90 20.03 -24.95
CA SER A 435 8.03 20.88 -24.59
C SER A 435 8.97 21.08 -25.76
N ASN A 436 9.77 22.15 -25.74
CA ASN A 436 10.80 22.43 -26.74
C ASN A 436 12.02 21.47 -26.64
N GLU A 437 12.00 20.52 -25.73
CA GLU A 437 13.09 19.59 -25.50
C GLU A 437 13.07 18.46 -26.52
N ARG A 438 14.22 18.19 -27.13
CA ARG A 438 14.38 17.17 -28.19
C ARG A 438 15.03 15.88 -27.69
N SER A 439 15.50 15.84 -26.46
CA SER A 439 16.16 14.68 -25.86
C SER A 439 15.19 13.89 -24.98
N GLY A 440 14.96 12.61 -25.28
CA GLY A 440 14.11 11.73 -24.43
C GLY A 440 14.57 11.70 -22.97
N LYS A 441 15.88 11.77 -22.71
CA LYS A 441 16.42 11.81 -21.34
C LYS A 441 16.08 13.11 -20.59
N ALA A 442 16.02 14.24 -21.30
CA ALA A 442 15.63 15.52 -20.71
C ALA A 442 14.10 15.56 -20.43
N ILE A 443 13.30 14.96 -21.32
CA ILE A 443 11.84 14.82 -21.13
C ILE A 443 11.56 13.97 -19.88
N LEU A 444 12.17 12.78 -19.77
CA LEU A 444 12.03 11.92 -18.59
C LEU A 444 12.50 12.57 -17.29
N ALA A 445 13.61 13.32 -17.33
CA ALA A 445 14.11 14.02 -16.14
C ALA A 445 13.15 15.13 -15.69
N ARG A 446 12.49 15.81 -16.63
CA ARG A 446 11.53 16.87 -16.35
C ARG A 446 10.18 16.33 -15.88
N GLU A 447 9.72 15.23 -16.45
CA GLU A 447 8.55 14.48 -16.00
C GLU A 447 8.74 14.04 -14.55
N LYS A 448 9.85 13.38 -14.23
CA LYS A 448 10.21 13.00 -12.86
C LYS A 448 10.30 14.17 -11.88
N GLN A 449 10.70 15.34 -12.34
CA GLN A 449 10.74 16.55 -11.51
C GLN A 449 9.33 17.12 -11.28
N GLY A 450 8.42 16.99 -12.27
CA GLY A 450 7.03 17.42 -12.15
C GLY A 450 6.24 16.59 -11.14
N ASP A 451 6.53 15.29 -11.05
CA ASP A 451 5.79 14.35 -10.17
C ASP A 451 6.17 14.48 -8.69
N THR A 452 7.26 15.23 -8.39
CA THR A 452 7.74 15.40 -7.00
C THR A 452 6.72 16.12 -6.11
N GLY A 453 5.91 17.00 -6.67
CA GLY A 453 4.89 17.77 -5.91
C GLY A 453 3.75 16.95 -5.34
N THR A 454 3.43 15.83 -5.97
CA THR A 454 2.29 14.96 -5.64
C THR A 454 2.70 13.59 -5.09
N TYR A 455 4.01 13.33 -5.00
CA TYR A 455 4.57 12.03 -4.59
C TYR A 455 4.10 11.57 -3.20
N HIS A 456 3.84 12.50 -2.28
CA HIS A 456 3.41 12.17 -0.92
C HIS A 456 2.07 11.40 -0.87
N TYR A 457 1.17 11.58 -1.84
CA TYR A 457 -0.06 10.78 -1.93
C TYR A 457 0.25 9.30 -2.20
N ILE A 458 1.18 9.03 -3.11
CA ILE A 458 1.61 7.67 -3.44
C ILE A 458 2.38 7.04 -2.27
N ASP A 459 3.24 7.81 -1.59
CA ASP A 459 3.98 7.34 -0.42
C ASP A 459 3.04 6.97 0.74
N ASN A 460 2.04 7.80 1.03
CA ASN A 460 1.05 7.53 2.07
C ASN A 460 0.20 6.29 1.74
N LEU A 461 -0.22 6.11 0.48
CA LEU A 461 -0.88 4.88 0.04
C LEU A 461 0.03 3.67 0.20
N SER A 462 1.31 3.80 -0.13
CA SER A 462 2.30 2.72 0.02
C SER A 462 2.44 2.28 1.48
N ARG A 463 2.43 3.24 2.42
CA ARG A 463 2.42 2.94 3.87
C ARG A 463 1.16 2.19 4.28
N ALA A 464 0.00 2.59 3.76
CA ALA A 464 -1.26 1.90 4.02
C ALA A 464 -1.25 0.46 3.46
N VAL A 465 -0.79 0.25 2.22
CA VAL A 465 -0.64 -1.09 1.62
C VAL A 465 0.33 -1.94 2.45
N ARG A 466 1.45 -1.36 2.92
CA ARG A 466 2.35 -2.06 3.85
C ARG A 466 1.63 -2.53 5.10
N HIS A 467 0.81 -1.69 5.70
CA HIS A 467 0.06 -2.04 6.91
C HIS A 467 -1.01 -3.11 6.63
N ILE A 468 -1.72 -3.01 5.49
CA ILE A 468 -2.67 -4.04 5.02
C ILE A 468 -1.97 -5.38 4.87
N THR A 469 -0.85 -5.41 4.16
CA THR A 469 -0.08 -6.66 3.96
C THR A 469 0.42 -7.23 5.30
N ARG A 470 0.86 -6.40 6.24
CA ARG A 470 1.20 -6.84 7.61
C ARG A 470 0.03 -7.47 8.35
N GLN A 471 -1.17 -6.90 8.21
CA GLN A 471 -2.38 -7.48 8.78
C GLN A 471 -2.71 -8.83 8.14
N LEU A 472 -2.54 -8.96 6.81
CA LEU A 472 -2.74 -10.22 6.10
C LEU A 472 -1.74 -11.29 6.58
N VAL A 473 -0.46 -10.96 6.66
CA VAL A 473 0.59 -11.88 7.15
C VAL A 473 0.32 -12.36 8.57
N ASP A 474 -0.22 -11.50 9.45
CA ASP A 474 -0.61 -11.91 10.81
C ASP A 474 -1.88 -12.79 10.82
N ALA A 475 -2.82 -12.56 9.92
CA ALA A 475 -4.10 -13.24 9.88
C ALA A 475 -4.06 -14.58 9.11
N ILE A 476 -3.22 -14.69 8.07
CA ILE A 476 -3.10 -15.90 7.24
C ILE A 476 -2.89 -17.17 8.07
N PRO A 477 -1.90 -17.27 8.99
CA PRO A 477 -1.68 -18.49 9.76
C PRO A 477 -2.86 -18.91 10.64
N LYS A 478 -3.71 -17.95 11.02
CA LYS A 478 -4.83 -18.16 11.95
C LYS A 478 -6.12 -18.54 11.23
N ILE A 479 -6.27 -18.12 9.97
CA ILE A 479 -7.46 -18.43 9.14
C ILE A 479 -7.21 -19.68 8.28
N TYR A 480 -5.98 -19.87 7.83
CA TYR A 480 -5.57 -21.06 7.08
C TYR A 480 -5.10 -22.17 8.06
N ASP A 481 -5.98 -22.54 9.00
CA ASP A 481 -5.73 -23.46 10.12
C ASP A 481 -5.88 -24.95 9.75
N THR A 482 -6.38 -25.26 8.54
CA THR A 482 -6.58 -26.63 8.03
C THR A 482 -5.58 -26.95 6.91
N GLU A 483 -5.32 -28.25 6.71
CA GLU A 483 -4.56 -28.70 5.54
C GLU A 483 -5.36 -28.41 4.27
N ARG A 484 -4.84 -27.52 3.43
CA ARG A 484 -5.47 -27.14 2.16
C ARG A 484 -4.47 -26.83 1.08
N VAL A 485 -4.94 -26.90 -0.16
CA VAL A 485 -4.18 -26.46 -1.32
C VAL A 485 -4.54 -25.00 -1.61
N ALA A 486 -3.60 -24.10 -1.35
CA ALA A 486 -3.77 -22.69 -1.67
C ALA A 486 -3.26 -22.42 -3.10
N ARG A 487 -4.03 -21.62 -3.82
CA ARG A 487 -3.59 -21.08 -5.10
C ARG A 487 -2.68 -19.89 -4.82
N ILE A 488 -1.49 -19.91 -5.37
CA ILE A 488 -0.52 -18.82 -5.25
C ILE A 488 -0.23 -18.22 -6.61
N ILE A 489 0.02 -16.92 -6.63
CA ILE A 489 0.40 -16.19 -7.85
C ILE A 489 1.88 -15.80 -7.68
N GLY A 490 2.74 -16.41 -8.48
CA GLY A 490 4.17 -16.13 -8.47
C GLY A 490 4.51 -14.70 -8.89
N ALA A 491 5.76 -14.30 -8.68
CA ALA A 491 6.26 -12.99 -9.09
C ALA A 491 6.19 -12.77 -10.61
N ASP A 492 6.22 -13.85 -11.37
CA ASP A 492 6.09 -13.91 -12.83
C ASP A 492 4.64 -13.97 -13.34
N GLY A 493 3.65 -13.91 -12.41
CA GLY A 493 2.22 -14.04 -12.73
C GLY A 493 1.78 -15.48 -13.03
N GLU A 494 2.67 -16.48 -12.93
CA GLU A 494 2.27 -17.88 -13.08
C GLU A 494 1.48 -18.34 -11.85
N VAL A 495 0.40 -19.06 -12.11
CA VAL A 495 -0.43 -19.66 -11.07
C VAL A 495 0.17 -21.00 -10.68
N LYS A 496 0.52 -21.14 -9.42
CA LYS A 496 1.00 -22.40 -8.81
C LYS A 496 0.03 -22.84 -7.71
N MET A 497 0.06 -24.11 -7.37
CA MET A 497 -0.66 -24.66 -6.23
C MET A 497 0.35 -24.97 -5.13
N ALA A 498 0.14 -24.44 -3.94
CA ALA A 498 0.94 -24.75 -2.76
C ALA A 498 0.09 -25.49 -1.73
N LYS A 499 0.62 -26.57 -1.18
CA LYS A 499 -0.02 -27.30 -0.11
C LYS A 499 0.41 -26.72 1.23
N ILE A 500 -0.54 -26.26 2.01
CA ILE A 500 -0.35 -25.64 3.31
C ILE A 500 -0.82 -26.61 4.39
N ASN A 501 -0.01 -26.82 5.40
CA ASN A 501 -0.39 -27.56 6.60
C ASN A 501 0.22 -26.90 7.84
N PRO A 502 -0.57 -26.16 8.64
CA PRO A 502 -0.11 -25.47 9.83
C PRO A 502 0.27 -26.40 10.99
N MET A 503 -0.12 -27.68 10.92
CA MET A 503 0.14 -28.63 12.01
C MET A 503 1.54 -29.30 11.93
N GLN A 504 2.31 -29.07 10.87
CA GLN A 504 3.65 -29.63 10.81
C GLN A 504 4.65 -28.77 11.60
N PRO A 505 5.65 -29.38 12.28
CA PRO A 505 6.62 -28.62 13.09
C PRO A 505 7.66 -27.85 12.28
N GLU A 506 7.92 -28.26 11.03
CA GLU A 506 8.93 -27.66 10.15
C GLU A 506 8.30 -26.64 9.21
N PRO A 507 9.00 -25.54 8.87
CA PRO A 507 8.48 -24.53 7.95
C PRO A 507 8.22 -25.10 6.55
N VAL A 508 9.07 -25.99 6.07
CA VAL A 508 8.94 -26.67 4.78
C VAL A 508 9.20 -28.15 4.96
N LYS A 509 8.28 -28.99 4.52
CA LYS A 509 8.45 -30.44 4.48
C LYS A 509 8.45 -30.94 3.05
N GLU A 510 9.56 -31.57 2.65
CA GLU A 510 9.69 -32.17 1.33
C GLU A 510 9.30 -33.66 1.39
N ILE A 511 8.38 -34.06 0.52
CA ILE A 511 8.05 -35.46 0.28
C ILE A 511 8.90 -35.91 -0.90
N VAL A 512 9.86 -36.80 -0.64
CA VAL A 512 10.77 -37.34 -1.65
C VAL A 512 10.40 -38.78 -2.02
N ASP A 513 10.59 -39.14 -3.29
CA ASP A 513 10.47 -40.52 -3.79
C ASP A 513 11.68 -41.35 -3.36
N GLU A 514 11.61 -42.68 -3.51
CA GLU A 514 12.71 -43.63 -3.25
C GLU A 514 14.01 -43.29 -3.99
N ARG A 515 13.96 -42.43 -4.98
CA ARG A 515 15.07 -41.94 -5.79
C ARG A 515 15.63 -40.59 -5.33
N GLY A 516 15.13 -40.00 -4.23
CA GLY A 516 15.53 -38.69 -3.74
C GLY A 516 14.98 -37.50 -4.55
N ILE A 517 13.97 -37.73 -5.43
CA ILE A 517 13.34 -36.66 -6.18
C ILE A 517 12.18 -36.10 -5.34
N VAL A 518 12.16 -34.77 -5.15
CA VAL A 518 11.08 -34.08 -4.44
C VAL A 518 9.80 -34.20 -5.25
N LEU A 519 8.80 -34.89 -4.69
CA LEU A 519 7.48 -35.10 -5.29
C LEU A 519 6.55 -33.93 -4.94
N GLU A 520 6.56 -33.50 -3.67
CA GLU A 520 5.66 -32.49 -3.16
C GLU A 520 6.34 -31.70 -2.01
N ARG A 521 6.02 -30.42 -1.89
CA ARG A 521 6.43 -29.58 -0.76
C ARG A 521 5.21 -29.12 -0.01
N ILE A 522 5.23 -29.27 1.30
CA ILE A 522 4.18 -28.82 2.21
C ILE A 522 4.77 -27.67 3.04
N TYR A 523 4.05 -26.57 3.13
CA TYR A 523 4.50 -25.36 3.79
C TYR A 523 3.71 -25.09 5.06
N ASN A 524 4.38 -24.62 6.10
CA ASN A 524 3.74 -24.18 7.33
C ASN A 524 3.94 -22.67 7.53
N PRO A 525 2.88 -21.85 7.32
CA PRO A 525 2.96 -20.40 7.52
C PRO A 525 2.97 -19.98 9.00
N SER A 526 2.77 -20.92 9.94
CA SER A 526 2.77 -20.60 11.39
C SER A 526 4.18 -20.57 11.99
N VAL A 527 5.21 -21.05 11.27
CA VAL A 527 6.59 -21.11 11.72
C VAL A 527 7.39 -19.95 11.15
N GLY A 528 8.21 -19.31 11.99
CA GLY A 528 9.02 -18.15 11.62
C GLY A 528 8.32 -16.82 11.78
N LYS A 529 9.09 -15.73 11.71
CA LYS A 529 8.61 -14.34 11.75
C LYS A 529 8.89 -13.66 10.43
N TYR A 530 7.86 -13.00 9.92
CA TYR A 530 7.90 -12.33 8.62
C TYR A 530 7.55 -10.85 8.79
N ASP A 531 8.22 -9.97 8.03
CA ASP A 531 7.89 -8.55 7.92
C ASP A 531 7.59 -8.20 6.46
N VAL A 532 7.05 -7.02 6.24
CA VAL A 532 6.61 -6.56 4.94
C VAL A 532 7.40 -5.33 4.53
N VAL A 533 7.98 -5.40 3.35
CA VAL A 533 8.57 -4.26 2.65
C VAL A 533 7.69 -3.90 1.47
N VAL A 534 7.41 -2.62 1.25
CA VAL A 534 6.68 -2.20 0.05
C VAL A 534 7.67 -1.89 -1.06
N THR A 535 7.41 -2.46 -2.20
CA THR A 535 8.07 -2.12 -3.46
C THR A 535 7.12 -1.26 -4.27
N THR A 536 7.44 0.02 -4.42
CA THR A 536 6.82 0.89 -5.42
C THR A 536 7.58 0.70 -6.72
N GLY A 537 6.89 0.31 -7.76
CA GLY A 537 7.53 0.15 -9.05
C GLY A 537 6.49 0.01 -10.16
N PRO A 538 6.89 0.25 -11.40
CA PRO A 538 5.98 0.13 -12.54
C PRO A 538 5.30 -1.24 -12.55
N ASN A 539 4.06 -1.28 -13.04
CA ASN A 539 3.27 -2.49 -13.19
C ASN A 539 4.11 -3.57 -13.91
N TYR A 540 3.79 -4.85 -13.67
CA TYR A 540 4.47 -5.99 -14.29
C TYR A 540 4.73 -5.81 -15.80
N MET A 541 3.77 -5.27 -16.53
CA MET A 541 3.90 -4.97 -17.96
C MET A 541 4.97 -3.91 -18.24
N THR A 542 5.01 -2.84 -17.46
CA THR A 542 6.00 -1.76 -17.63
C THR A 542 7.39 -2.21 -17.21
N LYS A 543 7.52 -2.95 -16.09
CA LYS A 543 8.80 -3.57 -15.66
C LYS A 543 9.36 -4.50 -16.72
N ARG A 544 8.49 -5.28 -17.34
CA ARG A 544 8.83 -6.21 -18.41
C ARG A 544 9.33 -5.49 -19.66
N GLN A 545 8.70 -4.35 -19.99
CA GLN A 545 9.12 -3.52 -21.12
C GLN A 545 10.46 -2.81 -20.84
N GLU A 546 10.65 -2.24 -19.65
CA GLU A 546 11.92 -1.66 -19.21
C GLU A 546 13.05 -2.71 -19.19
N ALA A 547 12.77 -3.92 -18.70
CA ALA A 547 13.72 -5.03 -18.73
C ALA A 547 14.09 -5.42 -20.16
N LEU A 548 13.12 -5.47 -21.08
CA LEU A 548 13.37 -5.72 -22.52
C LEU A 548 14.25 -4.65 -23.13
N ASP A 549 13.98 -3.37 -22.86
CA ASP A 549 14.76 -2.24 -23.36
C ASP A 549 16.19 -2.28 -22.81
N ALA A 550 16.36 -2.49 -21.51
CA ALA A 550 17.66 -2.62 -20.89
C ALA A 550 18.44 -3.84 -21.42
N MET A 551 17.78 -5.00 -21.51
CA MET A 551 18.40 -6.22 -22.05
C MET A 551 18.72 -6.08 -23.53
N SER A 552 17.87 -5.40 -24.34
CA SER A 552 18.14 -5.15 -25.74
C SER A 552 19.41 -4.32 -25.96
N LEU A 553 19.61 -3.30 -25.11
CA LEU A 553 20.81 -2.46 -25.14
C LEU A 553 22.08 -3.26 -24.75
N LEU A 554 21.97 -4.12 -23.74
CA LEU A 554 23.06 -5.01 -23.31
C LEU A 554 23.42 -6.04 -24.41
N LEU A 555 22.42 -6.65 -25.03
CA LEU A 555 22.61 -7.62 -26.11
C LEU A 555 23.17 -6.98 -27.39
N GLN A 556 22.81 -5.73 -27.69
CA GLN A 556 23.42 -4.96 -28.78
C GLN A 556 24.89 -4.64 -28.51
N SER A 557 25.25 -4.32 -27.27
CA SER A 557 26.63 -4.01 -26.89
C SER A 557 27.51 -5.27 -26.83
N ASN A 558 26.96 -6.42 -26.46
CA ASN A 558 27.67 -7.68 -26.34
C ASN A 558 26.82 -8.87 -26.81
N PRO A 559 26.91 -9.26 -28.10
CA PRO A 559 26.12 -10.36 -28.66
C PRO A 559 26.38 -11.74 -28.03
N GLN A 560 27.50 -11.94 -27.33
CA GLN A 560 27.78 -13.20 -26.65
C GLN A 560 26.86 -13.44 -25.44
N LEU A 561 26.29 -12.36 -24.83
CA LEU A 561 25.33 -12.47 -23.76
C LEU A 561 24.03 -13.17 -24.19
N TRP A 562 23.75 -13.24 -25.48
CA TRP A 562 22.62 -13.99 -26.00
C TRP A 562 22.66 -15.47 -25.62
N GLN A 563 23.86 -16.08 -25.56
CA GLN A 563 24.04 -17.48 -25.20
C GLN A 563 23.83 -17.73 -23.69
N VAL A 564 23.91 -16.69 -22.85
CA VAL A 564 23.85 -16.80 -21.39
C VAL A 564 22.48 -16.33 -20.84
N ALA A 565 21.90 -15.29 -21.43
CA ALA A 565 20.71 -14.64 -20.90
C ALA A 565 19.56 -14.52 -21.95
N GLY A 566 19.65 -15.23 -23.07
CA GLY A 566 18.67 -15.17 -24.14
C GLY A 566 17.31 -15.76 -23.76
N ASP A 567 17.29 -16.72 -22.85
CA ASP A 567 16.06 -17.28 -22.27
C ASP A 567 15.29 -16.26 -21.42
N LEU A 568 16.00 -15.49 -20.57
CA LEU A 568 15.43 -14.40 -19.78
C LEU A 568 14.89 -13.27 -20.66
N PHE A 569 15.61 -12.95 -21.75
CA PHE A 569 15.14 -11.95 -22.71
C PHE A 569 13.86 -12.41 -23.40
N ILE A 570 13.80 -13.66 -23.88
CA ILE A 570 12.61 -14.22 -24.53
C ILE A 570 11.44 -14.35 -23.54
N LYS A 571 11.71 -14.71 -22.27
CA LYS A 571 10.70 -14.82 -21.21
C LYS A 571 10.02 -13.46 -20.95
N ASN A 572 10.75 -12.36 -21.10
CA ASN A 572 10.22 -11.00 -20.95
C ASN A 572 9.52 -10.44 -22.21
N MET A 573 9.56 -11.12 -23.35
CA MET A 573 8.83 -10.71 -24.55
C MET A 573 7.32 -10.96 -24.44
N ASP A 574 6.51 -10.01 -24.94
CA ASP A 574 5.04 -10.07 -24.90
C ASP A 574 4.44 -10.49 -26.23
N TRP A 575 4.63 -11.75 -26.61
CA TRP A 575 4.00 -12.34 -27.77
C TRP A 575 3.56 -13.80 -27.51
N PRO A 576 2.51 -14.27 -28.21
CA PRO A 576 2.02 -15.62 -27.98
C PRO A 576 3.09 -16.68 -28.26
N GLY A 577 3.50 -17.44 -27.24
CA GLY A 577 4.52 -18.47 -27.34
C GLY A 577 5.91 -18.09 -26.81
N ALA A 578 6.11 -16.87 -26.28
CA ALA A 578 7.37 -16.42 -25.70
C ALA A 578 7.87 -17.38 -24.61
N GLN A 579 7.01 -17.80 -23.68
CA GLN A 579 7.36 -18.75 -22.61
C GLN A 579 7.77 -20.14 -23.15
N GLN A 580 7.07 -20.62 -24.21
CA GLN A 580 7.45 -21.90 -24.82
C GLN A 580 8.82 -21.81 -25.49
N MET A 581 9.11 -20.67 -26.12
CA MET A 581 10.38 -20.41 -26.76
C MET A 581 11.50 -20.24 -25.74
N ALA A 582 11.26 -19.52 -24.63
CA ALA A 582 12.19 -19.40 -23.50
C ALA A 582 12.54 -20.79 -22.93
N LYS A 583 11.55 -21.65 -22.67
CA LYS A 583 11.76 -23.04 -22.21
C LYS A 583 12.52 -23.90 -23.20
N ARG A 584 12.40 -23.66 -24.50
CA ARG A 584 13.21 -24.36 -25.55
C ARG A 584 14.62 -23.81 -25.59
N PHE A 585 14.76 -22.49 -25.46
CA PHE A 585 16.06 -21.83 -25.49
C PHE A 585 16.89 -22.18 -24.23
N ALA A 586 16.27 -22.21 -23.06
CA ALA A 586 16.89 -22.66 -21.82
C ALA A 586 17.50 -24.08 -21.93
N LYS A 587 16.88 -24.98 -22.70
CA LYS A 587 17.43 -26.32 -22.98
C LYS A 587 18.68 -26.31 -23.86
N SER A 588 18.97 -25.21 -24.56
CA SER A 588 20.17 -25.06 -25.38
C SER A 588 21.32 -24.34 -24.69
N ILE A 589 21.07 -23.75 -23.50
CA ILE A 589 22.07 -23.13 -22.65
C ILE A 589 22.81 -24.21 -21.85
N ASP A 590 24.07 -23.96 -21.50
CA ASP A 590 24.87 -24.87 -20.68
C ASP A 590 24.12 -25.15 -19.35
N PRO A 591 23.86 -26.41 -18.98
CA PRO A 591 23.17 -26.78 -17.77
C PRO A 591 23.76 -26.17 -16.48
N LYS A 592 25.04 -25.83 -16.47
CA LYS A 592 25.70 -25.16 -15.35
C LYS A 592 25.26 -23.72 -15.12
N LEU A 593 24.73 -23.04 -16.16
CA LEU A 593 24.22 -21.66 -16.07
C LEU A 593 22.72 -21.60 -15.70
N LEU A 594 22.02 -22.71 -15.83
CA LEU A 594 20.61 -22.86 -15.51
C LEU A 594 20.33 -23.29 -14.07
N GLN A 595 21.38 -23.75 -13.36
CA GLN A 595 21.29 -24.15 -11.97
C GLN A 595 21.52 -22.92 -11.09
N GLU A 596 20.46 -22.15 -10.84
CA GLU A 596 20.45 -21.00 -9.92
C GLU A 596 20.64 -21.41 -8.45
N ASP A 597 20.59 -22.72 -8.12
CA ASP A 597 20.65 -23.28 -6.77
C ASP A 597 21.66 -24.42 -6.61
N GLU A 598 22.76 -24.46 -7.35
CA GLU A 598 23.83 -25.37 -6.95
C GLU A 598 24.61 -24.77 -5.79
N LYS A 599 24.34 -25.33 -4.62
CA LYS A 599 25.13 -25.22 -3.39
C LYS A 599 26.62 -25.15 -3.72
N SER A 600 27.30 -24.20 -3.14
CA SER A 600 28.76 -24.05 -3.34
C SER A 600 29.47 -25.38 -3.16
N PRO A 601 30.57 -25.64 -3.87
CA PRO A 601 31.34 -26.94 -3.74
C PRO A 601 31.69 -27.24 -2.28
N GLU A 602 31.82 -26.22 -1.45
CA GLU A 602 32.03 -26.31 -0.01
C GLU A 602 30.82 -26.85 0.74
N LEU A 603 29.62 -26.49 0.31
CA LEU A 603 28.33 -26.94 0.87
C LEU A 603 28.06 -28.41 0.51
N GLN A 604 28.37 -28.83 -0.73
CA GLN A 604 28.29 -30.24 -1.16
C GLN A 604 29.28 -31.11 -0.42
N GLN A 605 30.51 -30.62 -0.18
CA GLN A 605 31.49 -31.33 0.63
C GLN A 605 31.06 -31.44 2.09
N ALA A 606 30.43 -30.41 2.65
CA ALA A 606 29.89 -30.43 4.00
C ALA A 606 28.70 -31.39 4.13
N GLU A 607 27.82 -31.46 3.14
CA GLU A 607 26.71 -32.44 3.12
C GLU A 607 27.18 -33.88 2.97
N LEU A 608 28.16 -34.12 2.10
CA LEU A 608 28.78 -35.44 1.98
C LEU A 608 29.46 -35.86 3.29
N GLN A 609 30.11 -34.93 4.00
CA GLN A 609 30.67 -35.19 5.32
C GLN A 609 29.60 -35.44 6.38
N MET A 610 28.49 -34.70 6.35
CA MET A 610 27.36 -34.94 7.24
C MET A 610 26.68 -36.29 6.99
N GLN A 611 26.47 -36.67 5.72
CA GLN A 611 25.95 -37.99 5.37
C GLN A 611 26.91 -39.14 5.79
N ALA A 612 28.22 -38.94 5.64
CA ALA A 612 29.21 -39.91 6.10
C ALA A 612 29.21 -40.05 7.63
N MET A 613 29.10 -38.92 8.36
CA MET A 613 28.96 -38.93 9.83
C MET A 613 27.62 -39.53 10.27
N GLY A 614 26.51 -39.28 9.54
CA GLY A 614 25.21 -39.91 9.79
C GLY A 614 25.30 -41.45 9.67
N GLN A 615 25.96 -41.95 8.62
CA GLN A 615 26.17 -43.41 8.43
C GLN A 615 27.11 -44.01 9.50
N GLU A 616 28.10 -43.27 10.00
CA GLU A 616 28.93 -43.70 11.12
C GLU A 616 28.15 -43.72 12.44
N LEU A 617 27.29 -42.73 12.68
CA LEU A 617 26.37 -42.70 13.82
C LEU A 617 25.39 -43.89 13.79
N ASP A 618 24.83 -44.22 12.64
CA ASP A 618 23.95 -45.41 12.49
C ASP A 618 24.73 -46.72 12.71
N LYS A 619 25.95 -46.85 12.22
CA LYS A 619 26.81 -47.99 12.51
C LYS A 619 27.18 -48.11 13.99
N LEU A 620 27.44 -46.96 14.64
CA LEU A 620 27.68 -46.89 16.08
C LEU A 620 26.42 -47.27 16.88
N HIS A 621 25.28 -46.85 16.42
CA HIS A 621 23.96 -47.18 17.03
C HIS A 621 23.64 -48.66 16.89
N GLN A 622 23.92 -49.27 15.72
CA GLN A 622 23.81 -50.73 15.50
C GLN A 622 24.83 -51.53 16.36
N MET A 623 26.08 -51.06 16.52
CA MET A 623 27.01 -51.65 17.43
C MET A 623 26.56 -51.54 18.90
N LEU A 624 26.01 -50.40 19.32
CA LEU A 624 25.42 -50.24 20.65
C LEU A 624 24.27 -51.24 20.90
N GLN A 625 23.41 -51.47 19.92
CA GLN A 625 22.33 -52.46 20.03
C GLN A 625 22.86 -53.91 20.08
N SER A 626 23.97 -54.22 19.41
CA SER A 626 24.57 -55.55 19.44
C SER A 626 25.33 -55.83 20.73
N VAL A 627 25.86 -54.81 21.37
CA VAL A 627 26.61 -54.91 22.68
C VAL A 627 25.62 -54.91 23.87
N GLY A 628 24.35 -54.48 23.66
CA GLY A 628 23.28 -54.44 24.67
C GLY A 628 22.87 -55.76 25.28
N LYS A 629 23.56 -56.87 24.98
CA LYS A 629 23.26 -58.21 25.51
C LYS A 629 24.15 -58.67 26.69
N SER A 630 25.06 -57.85 27.22
CA SER A 630 25.84 -58.19 28.43
C SER A 630 25.95 -57.00 29.40
N ILE A 631 25.30 -57.13 30.56
CA ILE A 631 24.86 -56.04 31.46
C ILE A 631 25.99 -55.37 32.26
N GLU A 632 27.15 -55.95 32.49
CA GLU A 632 28.19 -55.40 33.39
C GLU A 632 29.32 -54.61 32.73
N VAL A 633 29.41 -54.62 31.41
CA VAL A 633 30.41 -53.80 30.66
C VAL A 633 29.76 -52.52 30.11
N GLN A 634 28.45 -52.38 30.31
CA GLN A 634 27.66 -51.33 29.68
C GLN A 634 27.87 -49.92 30.23
N ASP A 635 28.03 -49.73 31.53
CA ASP A 635 28.08 -48.41 32.15
C ASP A 635 29.39 -47.64 31.91
N GLN A 636 30.50 -48.34 31.78
CA GLN A 636 31.80 -47.71 31.48
C GLN A 636 31.89 -47.32 30.01
N LYS A 637 31.46 -48.19 29.10
CA LYS A 637 31.44 -47.92 27.66
C LYS A 637 30.39 -46.91 27.23
N ARG A 638 29.26 -46.84 27.94
CA ARG A 638 28.22 -45.88 27.72
C ARG A 638 28.69 -44.44 27.98
N LYS A 639 29.49 -44.20 29.01
CA LYS A 639 30.10 -42.88 29.29
C LYS A 639 31.12 -42.47 28.22
N ASP A 640 31.90 -43.41 27.73
CA ASP A 640 32.89 -43.15 26.68
C ASP A 640 32.18 -42.82 25.34
N TYR A 641 31.06 -43.52 25.01
CA TYR A 641 30.26 -43.23 23.83
C TYR A 641 29.46 -41.91 23.93
N GLU A 642 28.95 -41.55 25.11
CA GLU A 642 28.31 -40.24 25.32
C GLU A 642 29.30 -39.08 25.15
N ALA A 643 30.56 -39.27 25.54
CA ALA A 643 31.62 -38.28 25.31
C ALA A 643 31.96 -38.14 23.80
N GLU A 644 31.96 -39.27 23.08
CA GLU A 644 32.22 -39.29 21.63
C GLU A 644 31.08 -38.65 20.82
N ILE A 645 29.81 -38.91 21.19
CA ILE A 645 28.64 -38.26 20.61
C ILE A 645 28.64 -36.74 20.85
N LYS A 646 29.06 -36.29 22.05
CA LYS A 646 29.21 -34.88 22.35
C LYS A 646 30.34 -34.21 21.54
N ALA A 647 31.41 -34.93 21.25
CA ALA A 647 32.49 -34.44 20.39
C ALA A 647 32.01 -34.29 18.92
N TYR A 648 31.20 -35.22 18.41
CA TYR A 648 30.61 -35.13 17.08
C TYR A 648 29.56 -34.01 17.00
N ALA A 649 28.79 -33.78 18.07
CA ALA A 649 27.84 -32.64 18.13
C ALA A 649 28.59 -31.30 18.08
N ALA A 650 29.74 -31.18 18.76
CA ALA A 650 30.58 -29.99 18.70
C ALA A 650 31.15 -29.75 17.29
N GLU A 651 31.50 -30.79 16.56
CA GLU A 651 32.00 -30.70 15.18
C GLU A 651 30.87 -30.32 14.21
N THR A 652 29.67 -30.81 14.46
CA THR A 652 28.45 -30.41 13.69
C THR A 652 28.11 -28.93 13.89
N GLN A 653 28.23 -28.42 15.13
CA GLN A 653 28.06 -26.98 15.40
C GLN A 653 29.16 -26.14 14.74
N ARG A 654 30.39 -26.63 14.66
CA ARG A 654 31.49 -25.99 13.95
C ARG A 654 31.18 -25.86 12.45
N ILE A 655 30.66 -26.92 11.83
CA ILE A 655 30.31 -26.96 10.43
C ILE A 655 29.13 -25.97 10.14
N SER A 656 28.13 -25.94 11.01
CA SER A 656 27.01 -25.00 10.88
C SER A 656 27.44 -23.53 11.08
N ALA A 657 28.42 -23.28 11.96
CA ALA A 657 28.99 -21.94 12.14
C ALA A 657 29.79 -21.46 10.91
N VAL A 658 30.47 -22.37 10.21
CA VAL A 658 31.15 -22.09 8.92
C VAL A 658 30.12 -21.73 7.85
N GLN A 659 28.97 -22.40 7.81
CA GLN A 659 27.86 -22.10 6.89
C GLN A 659 27.26 -20.73 7.13
N ALA A 660 27.25 -20.26 8.40
CA ALA A 660 26.75 -18.93 8.77
C ALA A 660 27.73 -17.77 8.44
N GLY A 661 28.86 -18.02 7.81
CA GLY A 661 29.84 -17.02 7.40
C GLY A 661 30.67 -16.41 8.53
N MET A 662 30.83 -17.12 9.64
CA MET A 662 31.68 -16.68 10.74
C MET A 662 33.17 -16.84 10.41
N SER A 663 34.01 -15.95 10.99
CA SER A 663 35.46 -16.04 10.79
C SER A 663 36.06 -17.25 11.49
N PRO A 664 37.19 -17.80 10.97
CA PRO A 664 37.86 -18.97 11.58
C PRO A 664 38.24 -18.77 13.05
N GLU A 665 38.53 -17.55 13.48
CA GLU A 665 38.87 -17.19 14.86
C GLU A 665 37.66 -17.29 15.80
N GLN A 666 36.49 -16.85 15.35
CA GLN A 666 35.23 -16.97 16.11
C GLN A 666 34.81 -18.43 16.28
N ILE A 667 35.04 -19.25 15.27
CA ILE A 667 34.77 -20.69 15.33
C ILE A 667 35.72 -21.39 16.35
N GLN A 668 36.97 -20.97 16.38
CA GLN A 668 37.94 -21.53 17.30
C GLN A 668 37.62 -21.18 18.75
N ASP A 669 37.13 -19.98 19.02
CA ASP A 669 36.68 -19.56 20.35
C ASP A 669 35.44 -20.32 20.83
N ILE A 670 34.47 -20.56 19.94
CA ILE A 670 33.27 -21.36 20.26
C ILE A 670 33.62 -22.80 20.57
N VAL A 671 34.53 -23.42 19.78
CA VAL A 671 34.99 -24.80 20.01
C VAL A 671 35.79 -24.89 21.31
N LEU A 672 36.71 -23.96 21.57
CA LEU A 672 37.46 -23.87 22.81
C LEU A 672 36.53 -23.66 24.03
N GLY A 673 35.54 -22.79 23.91
CA GLY A 673 34.53 -22.54 24.95
C GLY A 673 33.72 -23.81 25.26
N THR A 674 33.32 -24.55 24.24
CA THR A 674 32.52 -25.78 24.38
C THR A 674 33.34 -26.89 25.02
N VAL A 675 34.59 -27.07 24.57
CA VAL A 675 35.54 -28.07 25.14
C VAL A 675 35.90 -27.72 26.58
N HIS A 676 36.07 -26.41 26.90
CA HIS A 676 36.36 -25.98 28.27
C HIS A 676 35.12 -26.16 29.20
N GLY A 677 33.92 -25.92 28.67
CA GLY A 677 32.65 -26.22 29.37
C GLY A 677 32.49 -27.72 29.66
N MET A 678 32.84 -28.58 28.71
CA MET A 678 32.78 -30.03 28.85
C MET A 678 33.83 -30.53 29.85
N MET A 679 35.01 -29.91 29.93
CA MET A 679 36.02 -30.22 30.96
C MET A 679 35.60 -29.80 32.36
N GLN A 680 34.89 -28.66 32.51
CA GLN A 680 34.38 -28.18 33.80
C GLN A 680 33.16 -28.97 34.30
N SER A 681 32.33 -29.52 33.40
CA SER A 681 31.20 -30.37 33.77
C SER A 681 31.63 -31.79 34.20
N GLY A 682 32.90 -32.15 34.07
CA GLY A 682 33.43 -33.46 34.43
C GLY A 682 33.14 -34.55 33.38
N ASP A 683 32.64 -34.18 32.24
CA ASP A 683 32.26 -35.08 31.15
C ASP A 683 33.47 -35.57 30.35
N ILE A 684 34.65 -34.90 30.43
CA ILE A 684 35.90 -35.29 29.79
C ILE A 684 37.02 -35.28 30.86
N ARG A 685 37.62 -36.43 31.15
CA ARG A 685 38.81 -36.52 32.00
C ARG A 685 40.08 -36.49 31.12
N PRO A 686 41.08 -35.64 31.40
CA PRO A 686 42.27 -35.49 30.56
C PRO A 686 43.24 -36.69 30.56
N GLU A 687 42.97 -37.76 31.34
CA GLU A 687 43.94 -38.85 31.53
C GLU A 687 43.69 -40.12 30.71
N GLN A 688 42.72 -40.18 29.79
CA GLN A 688 42.46 -41.37 28.98
C GLN A 688 42.23 -41.05 27.50
N ALA A 689 43.14 -40.32 26.86
CA ALA A 689 43.25 -40.37 25.42
C ALA A 689 44.03 -41.63 25.02
N PRO A 690 43.52 -42.53 24.19
CA PRO A 690 44.25 -43.67 23.72
C PRO A 690 45.43 -43.21 22.86
N GLN A 691 46.67 -43.54 23.27
CA GLN A 691 47.78 -43.42 22.41
C GLN A 691 47.66 -44.48 21.30
N GLN A 692 46.99 -44.13 20.23
CA GLN A 692 47.13 -44.83 18.96
C GLN A 692 47.82 -43.90 17.98
N GLY A 693 49.03 -44.34 17.55
CA GLY A 693 49.95 -43.60 16.71
C GLY A 693 49.28 -43.13 15.41
N LEU A 694 49.41 -41.88 15.17
CA LEU A 694 49.20 -41.28 13.86
C LEU A 694 50.26 -41.83 12.89
N PRO A 695 49.89 -42.23 11.67
CA PRO A 695 50.88 -42.50 10.61
C PRO A 695 51.55 -41.16 10.23
N MET A 696 52.86 -41.25 10.05
CA MET A 696 53.75 -40.17 9.67
C MET A 696 53.22 -39.18 8.65
N GLU A 697 53.50 -37.94 8.97
CA GLU A 697 53.59 -36.80 8.07
C GLU A 697 54.21 -37.17 6.72
N GLN A 698 53.45 -36.94 5.66
CA GLN A 698 54.05 -36.59 4.37
C GLN A 698 54.29 -35.10 4.37
N GLN A 699 55.54 -34.72 4.41
CA GLN A 699 56.06 -33.37 4.29
C GLN A 699 55.53 -32.73 3.01
N ALA A 700 54.81 -31.60 3.14
CA ALA A 700 54.58 -30.68 2.05
C ALA A 700 55.90 -29.96 1.70
N PRO A 701 56.21 -29.75 0.43
CA PRO A 701 57.39 -28.99 0.03
C PRO A 701 57.28 -27.51 0.42
N PRO A 702 58.41 -26.84 0.72
CA PRO A 702 58.39 -25.44 1.13
C PRO A 702 57.95 -24.53 -0.01
N MET A 703 56.99 -23.65 0.26
CA MET A 703 56.66 -22.57 -0.62
C MET A 703 57.76 -21.52 -0.62
N GLU A 704 58.42 -21.37 -1.76
CA GLU A 704 59.33 -20.28 -2.06
C GLU A 704 58.57 -18.91 -1.95
N GLN A 705 59.10 -18.05 -1.11
CA GLN A 705 58.73 -16.65 -1.05
C GLN A 705 59.22 -15.95 -2.33
N GLN A 706 58.33 -15.74 -3.29
CA GLN A 706 58.56 -14.71 -4.32
C GLN A 706 57.90 -13.41 -3.89
N GLY A 707 58.76 -12.49 -3.43
CA GLY A 707 58.42 -11.11 -3.18
C GLY A 707 58.02 -10.38 -4.49
N LEU A 708 56.85 -9.80 -4.52
CA LEU A 708 56.48 -8.78 -5.51
C LEU A 708 56.70 -7.39 -4.92
N PRO A 709 57.26 -6.44 -5.70
CA PRO A 709 57.60 -5.13 -5.19
C PRO A 709 56.35 -4.25 -4.98
N MET A 710 56.38 -3.54 -3.86
CA MET A 710 55.44 -2.44 -3.57
C MET A 710 55.69 -1.29 -4.56
N GLU A 711 54.80 -1.08 -5.49
CA GLU A 711 54.78 0.14 -6.27
C GLU A 711 53.66 1.05 -5.71
N GLN A 712 54.07 2.22 -5.32
CA GLN A 712 53.28 3.27 -4.72
C GLN A 712 52.21 3.76 -5.72
N LEU A 713 50.95 3.65 -5.36
CA LEU A 713 49.86 4.44 -5.98
C LEU A 713 49.43 5.50 -4.98
N ALA A 714 50.06 6.71 -5.16
CA ALA A 714 49.63 7.93 -4.53
C ALA A 714 48.29 8.39 -5.13
N LEU A 715 47.30 8.62 -4.29
CA LEU A 715 46.06 9.33 -4.64
C LEU A 715 46.34 10.77 -4.94
N PRO A 716 45.77 11.40 -5.99
CA PRO A 716 45.89 12.83 -6.23
C PRO A 716 44.98 13.61 -5.28
N MET A 717 45.56 14.63 -4.67
CA MET A 717 44.88 15.64 -3.87
C MET A 717 43.83 16.40 -4.68
N GLU A 718 42.71 16.68 -4.05
CA GLU A 718 41.68 17.65 -4.44
C GLU A 718 42.32 19.02 -4.79
N GLN A 719 42.05 19.51 -5.99
CA GLN A 719 42.25 20.89 -6.34
C GLN A 719 41.06 21.72 -5.89
N GLN A 720 41.29 22.61 -4.95
CA GLN A 720 40.40 23.68 -4.54
C GLN A 720 40.07 24.60 -5.72
N ALA A 721 38.78 24.85 -5.95
CA ALA A 721 38.30 25.87 -6.88
C ALA A 721 38.54 27.30 -6.30
N PRO A 722 38.89 28.30 -7.13
CA PRO A 722 39.06 29.68 -6.67
C PRO A 722 37.70 30.38 -6.41
N PRO A 723 37.66 31.40 -5.55
CA PRO A 723 36.42 32.10 -5.19
C PRO A 723 35.87 32.93 -6.35
N MET A 724 34.57 32.87 -6.59
CA MET A 724 33.85 33.72 -7.52
C MET A 724 33.71 35.13 -6.96
N GLU A 725 34.32 36.09 -7.64
CA GLU A 725 34.14 37.53 -7.48
C GLU A 725 32.74 37.94 -7.93
N GLN A 726 31.98 38.56 -7.06
CA GLN A 726 30.66 39.14 -7.35
C GLN A 726 30.87 40.39 -8.23
N GLN A 727 30.44 40.34 -9.49
CA GLN A 727 30.23 41.55 -10.31
C GLN A 727 28.75 41.94 -10.26
N ILE A 728 28.49 43.10 -9.67
CA ILE A 728 27.21 43.80 -9.68
C ILE A 728 27.14 44.60 -10.99
N PRO A 729 26.10 44.49 -11.83
CA PRO A 729 25.91 45.39 -12.96
C PRO A 729 25.28 46.73 -12.51
N PRO A 730 25.65 47.87 -13.14
CA PRO A 730 25.14 49.18 -12.77
C PRO A 730 23.71 49.39 -13.31
N ILE A 731 22.94 50.13 -12.50
CA ILE A 731 21.61 50.63 -12.80
C ILE A 731 21.74 51.76 -13.85
N GLY A 732 20.96 51.62 -14.92
CA GLY A 732 20.66 52.65 -15.89
C GLY A 732 19.26 52.44 -16.48
#